data_6b0979112bc7bf140ac3653a46d603e3
#
_entry.id   6b0979112bc7bf140ac3653a46d603e3
#
_cell.length_a   1.000
_cell.length_b   1.000
_cell.length_c   1.000
_cell.angle_alpha   90.00
_cell.angle_beta   90.00
_cell.angle_gamma   90.00
#
_symmetry.space_group_name_H-M   'P 1'
#
loop_
_entity.id
_entity.type
_entity.pdbx_description
1 polymer ?
#
loop_
_entity_poly.entity_id
_entity_poly.type
_entity_poly.pdbx_seq_one_letter_code
_entity_poly.pdbx_strand_id
1 'polypeptide(L)'
;MAKETFVVNGMTCASCVANVENAVNKLDGVDKAVVNLTTEKMSVDYAGDKVSPEAIEKAVADAGYEAQVYNPDTAKSQEEREEDKIHKVRERLIWSSVFTIPLFYLAMGPMVGLPVPNFLSPHHAALTYALVLLILTVPVMWLGRSFYSNGFRTLAKGHPNMDALVALATSAAFLYSLYGTYHISLGHAHHAHQLYYESVAVILTLITLGKYFETLSKGRTSDAIKKLMHLSAKEATVLRDGKEVKLPVDKVVLGDHIVVKPGEKIAVDGQVISGSSAIDESMLTGESLPIEKSVGKPVFAGSINGQGSLIYEAEKIGKDTLLSQIIKLVEDAQQTKAPIAKIADQVSAVFVPVVMAIALVSGLFWYFVMGQTFTFAMTVAVSVLVIACPCALGLATPTAIMVGTGLGAEHGILYKRGDVLELAHKADVLVFDKTGTITQGKPQLVSSYTYGNSGAALQLLASLEAKSEHPLGQAILVAAENDNLDLLEMDNFSSLTGRGLTASYAGKTYLAGNQTLMTEEKVDLTSAQADFQNLTSDGQTPIFLAEDGKLIGLFGVADQVKADSADMVAALHQMGKEVIMLTGDNDQTAQAIAQKVGIKRVISQVLPQEKSRVISDLQAERKSVIMVGDGINDAPALATADIGIAMGSGTDIAMESADIVLMKPNLMDVVKALKISQATITTIKENLFWAFIYNILSIPVAMGVLHLFGGPLLDPMIAGLAMSFSSVSVVLNALRLKRRKV
;
A
#
# COMPACT_ATOMS: atom_id res chain seq x y z
N MET A 1 -14.79 -16.23 -13.90
CA MET A 1 -15.05 -14.81 -13.64
C MET A 1 -14.00 -13.99 -14.36
N ALA A 2 -14.41 -12.94 -15.04
CA ALA A 2 -13.48 -11.99 -15.65
C ALA A 2 -13.20 -10.87 -14.65
N LYS A 3 -11.96 -10.41 -14.60
CA LYS A 3 -11.56 -9.22 -13.83
C LYS A 3 -11.08 -8.17 -14.79
N GLU A 4 -11.71 -7.01 -14.78
CA GLU A 4 -11.39 -5.94 -15.71
C GLU A 4 -11.33 -4.59 -15.00
N THR A 5 -10.46 -3.71 -15.50
CA THR A 5 -10.27 -2.37 -14.93
C THR A 5 -10.81 -1.33 -15.89
N PHE A 6 -11.58 -0.38 -15.36
CA PHE A 6 -12.14 0.75 -16.09
C PHE A 6 -11.56 2.06 -15.55
N VAL A 7 -11.38 3.05 -16.41
CA VAL A 7 -11.15 4.44 -15.99
C VAL A 7 -12.50 5.13 -15.86
N VAL A 8 -12.77 5.75 -14.72
CA VAL A 8 -14.05 6.43 -14.45
C VAL A 8 -13.78 7.93 -14.30
N ASN A 9 -14.31 8.71 -15.23
CA ASN A 9 -14.17 10.15 -15.26
C ASN A 9 -15.34 10.88 -14.59
N GLY A 10 -15.10 12.08 -14.04
CA GLY A 10 -16.13 12.94 -13.48
C GLY A 10 -16.42 12.75 -11.99
N MET A 11 -15.73 11.83 -11.32
CA MET A 11 -15.84 11.65 -9.87
C MET A 11 -15.07 12.76 -9.14
N THR A 12 -15.70 13.40 -8.17
CA THR A 12 -15.10 14.52 -7.41
C THR A 12 -15.09 14.29 -5.91
N CYS A 13 -15.80 13.29 -5.41
CA CYS A 13 -15.94 13.07 -3.97
C CYS A 13 -16.30 11.60 -3.64
N ALA A 14 -16.25 11.24 -2.35
CA ALA A 14 -16.59 9.91 -1.85
C ALA A 14 -18.02 9.48 -2.19
N SER A 15 -18.99 10.41 -2.17
CA SER A 15 -20.36 10.14 -2.59
C SER A 15 -20.46 9.72 -4.06
N CYS A 16 -19.64 10.29 -4.95
CA CYS A 16 -19.56 9.89 -6.36
C CYS A 16 -19.15 8.44 -6.50
N VAL A 17 -18.13 8.03 -5.73
CA VAL A 17 -17.62 6.67 -5.70
C VAL A 17 -18.69 5.68 -5.26
N ALA A 18 -19.37 5.96 -4.15
CA ALA A 18 -20.47 5.11 -3.65
C ALA A 18 -21.60 4.96 -4.69
N ASN A 19 -21.91 6.04 -5.41
CA ASN A 19 -22.93 6.02 -6.45
C ASN A 19 -22.55 5.12 -7.64
N VAL A 20 -21.30 5.19 -8.10
CA VAL A 20 -20.80 4.35 -9.19
C VAL A 20 -20.74 2.89 -8.75
N GLU A 21 -20.19 2.59 -7.57
CA GLU A 21 -20.13 1.23 -7.04
C GLU A 21 -21.51 0.61 -6.89
N ASN A 22 -22.47 1.36 -6.35
CA ASN A 22 -23.85 0.90 -6.19
C ASN A 22 -24.53 0.66 -7.53
N ALA A 23 -24.26 1.46 -8.55
CA ALA A 23 -24.84 1.28 -9.88
C ALA A 23 -24.33 0.00 -10.55
N VAL A 24 -23.02 -0.25 -10.48
CA VAL A 24 -22.38 -1.40 -11.11
C VAL A 24 -22.65 -2.69 -10.32
N ASN A 25 -22.60 -2.68 -8.98
CA ASN A 25 -22.89 -3.84 -8.14
C ASN A 25 -24.36 -4.30 -8.20
N LYS A 26 -25.28 -3.48 -8.75
CA LYS A 26 -26.68 -3.88 -8.99
C LYS A 26 -26.89 -4.68 -10.26
N LEU A 27 -25.92 -4.74 -11.15
CA LEU A 27 -26.02 -5.53 -12.37
C LEU A 27 -25.97 -7.02 -12.05
N ASP A 28 -26.93 -7.79 -12.58
CA ASP A 28 -26.94 -9.24 -12.43
C ASP A 28 -25.74 -9.84 -13.16
N GLY A 29 -24.89 -10.56 -12.43
CA GLY A 29 -23.63 -11.12 -12.95
C GLY A 29 -22.36 -10.34 -12.58
N VAL A 30 -22.47 -9.20 -11.90
CA VAL A 30 -21.34 -8.53 -11.25
C VAL A 30 -21.23 -9.06 -9.81
N ASP A 31 -20.07 -9.61 -9.48
CA ASP A 31 -19.75 -10.07 -8.13
C ASP A 31 -19.31 -8.90 -7.25
N LYS A 32 -18.41 -8.09 -7.78
CA LYS A 32 -17.83 -6.98 -7.03
C LYS A 32 -17.30 -5.88 -7.95
N ALA A 33 -17.70 -4.64 -7.68
CA ALA A 33 -17.10 -3.45 -8.26
C ALA A 33 -16.50 -2.58 -7.16
N VAL A 34 -15.24 -2.19 -7.33
CA VAL A 34 -14.50 -1.34 -6.39
C VAL A 34 -13.91 -0.16 -7.14
N VAL A 35 -14.24 1.05 -6.71
CA VAL A 35 -13.78 2.30 -7.34
C VAL A 35 -12.79 3.01 -6.42
N ASN A 36 -11.65 3.42 -6.96
CA ASN A 36 -10.69 4.25 -6.26
C ASN A 36 -10.74 5.69 -6.80
N LEU A 37 -11.11 6.63 -5.92
CA LEU A 37 -11.21 8.06 -6.27
C LEU A 37 -9.87 8.68 -6.64
N THR A 38 -8.78 8.19 -6.08
CA THR A 38 -7.45 8.79 -6.26
C THR A 38 -6.85 8.41 -7.60
N THR A 39 -6.97 7.12 -7.98
CA THR A 39 -6.48 6.60 -9.27
C THR A 39 -7.51 6.76 -10.40
N GLU A 40 -8.76 7.12 -10.07
CA GLU A 40 -9.91 7.16 -10.98
C GLU A 40 -10.13 5.83 -11.72
N LYS A 41 -9.73 4.73 -11.12
CA LYS A 41 -9.91 3.38 -11.67
C LYS A 41 -11.01 2.64 -10.91
N MET A 42 -11.76 1.82 -11.63
CA MET A 42 -12.75 0.88 -11.10
C MET A 42 -12.32 -0.53 -11.52
N SER A 43 -12.16 -1.41 -10.55
CA SER A 43 -11.97 -2.86 -10.79
C SER A 43 -13.32 -3.55 -10.65
N VAL A 44 -13.68 -4.36 -11.64
CA VAL A 44 -14.94 -5.11 -11.65
C VAL A 44 -14.64 -6.58 -11.83
N ASP A 45 -15.13 -7.39 -10.89
CA ASP A 45 -15.15 -8.85 -10.97
C ASP A 45 -16.55 -9.27 -11.43
N TYR A 46 -16.67 -9.91 -12.62
CA TYR A 46 -17.98 -10.22 -13.21
C TYR A 46 -17.98 -11.51 -14.03
N ALA A 47 -19.16 -12.07 -14.25
CA ALA A 47 -19.37 -13.22 -15.12
C ALA A 47 -19.49 -12.74 -16.58
N GLY A 48 -18.45 -12.97 -17.38
CA GLY A 48 -18.37 -12.48 -18.77
C GLY A 48 -19.39 -13.07 -19.74
N ASP A 49 -20.10 -14.13 -19.33
CA ASP A 49 -21.24 -14.72 -20.03
C ASP A 49 -22.57 -13.99 -19.76
N LYS A 50 -22.65 -13.20 -18.69
CA LYS A 50 -23.87 -12.47 -18.27
C LYS A 50 -23.80 -10.97 -18.46
N VAL A 51 -22.63 -10.38 -18.28
CA VAL A 51 -22.42 -8.93 -18.33
C VAL A 51 -21.29 -8.61 -19.31
N SER A 52 -21.51 -7.64 -20.20
CA SER A 52 -20.48 -7.13 -21.09
C SER A 52 -19.85 -5.84 -20.55
N PRO A 53 -18.61 -5.49 -20.97
CA PRO A 53 -17.99 -4.22 -20.60
C PRO A 53 -18.86 -2.99 -20.93
N GLU A 54 -19.58 -3.03 -22.05
CA GLU A 54 -20.48 -1.94 -22.48
C GLU A 54 -21.67 -1.78 -21.52
N ALA A 55 -22.16 -2.89 -20.95
CA ALA A 55 -23.23 -2.84 -19.93
C ALA A 55 -22.75 -2.16 -18.64
N ILE A 56 -21.49 -2.40 -18.26
CA ILE A 56 -20.83 -1.75 -17.12
C ILE A 56 -20.66 -0.26 -17.40
N GLU A 57 -20.13 0.10 -18.59
CA GLU A 57 -19.97 1.50 -19.01
C GLU A 57 -21.33 2.25 -19.01
N LYS A 58 -22.39 1.60 -19.49
CA LYS A 58 -23.74 2.14 -19.49
C LYS A 58 -24.28 2.35 -18.07
N ALA A 59 -24.07 1.42 -17.16
CA ALA A 59 -24.50 1.58 -15.76
C ALA A 59 -23.79 2.76 -15.09
N VAL A 60 -22.51 2.97 -15.38
CA VAL A 60 -21.76 4.14 -14.91
C VAL A 60 -22.30 5.44 -15.55
N ALA A 61 -22.61 5.41 -16.85
CA ALA A 61 -23.22 6.56 -17.54
C ALA A 61 -24.61 6.89 -16.99
N ASP A 62 -25.39 5.87 -16.64
CA ASP A 62 -26.70 6.03 -15.99
C ASP A 62 -26.58 6.61 -14.57
N ALA A 63 -25.48 6.35 -13.86
CA ALA A 63 -25.16 7.01 -12.58
C ALA A 63 -24.66 8.46 -12.74
N GLY A 64 -24.37 8.91 -13.96
CA GLY A 64 -23.97 10.31 -14.24
C GLY A 64 -22.47 10.52 -14.49
N TYR A 65 -21.70 9.42 -14.65
CA TYR A 65 -20.27 9.44 -14.85
C TYR A 65 -19.90 8.79 -16.18
N GLU A 66 -18.62 8.82 -16.56
CA GLU A 66 -18.13 8.17 -17.79
C GLU A 66 -17.12 7.08 -17.43
N ALA A 67 -17.30 5.88 -17.97
CA ALA A 67 -16.36 4.77 -17.82
C ALA A 67 -15.84 4.33 -19.18
N GLN A 68 -14.60 3.87 -19.22
CA GLN A 68 -13.96 3.25 -20.38
C GLN A 68 -13.04 2.13 -19.91
N VAL A 69 -12.96 1.04 -20.66
CA VAL A 69 -12.00 -0.04 -20.35
C VAL A 69 -10.58 0.52 -20.36
N TYR A 70 -9.81 0.20 -19.32
CA TYR A 70 -8.43 0.63 -19.20
C TYR A 70 -7.52 -0.16 -20.12
N ASN A 71 -6.93 0.49 -21.11
CA ASN A 71 -5.91 -0.09 -21.97
C ASN A 71 -4.52 0.47 -21.59
N PRO A 72 -3.62 -0.35 -21.04
CA PRO A 72 -2.29 0.10 -20.62
C PRO A 72 -1.41 0.58 -21.78
N ASP A 73 -1.61 0.06 -22.99
CA ASP A 73 -0.74 0.35 -24.15
C ASP A 73 -1.05 1.72 -24.80
N THR A 74 -2.26 2.23 -24.63
CA THR A 74 -2.70 3.53 -25.19
C THR A 74 -2.89 4.61 -24.13
N ALA A 75 -2.81 4.24 -22.85
CA ALA A 75 -3.02 5.18 -21.76
C ALA A 75 -1.79 6.05 -21.55
N LYS A 76 -2.00 7.39 -21.47
CA LYS A 76 -0.97 8.30 -20.93
C LYS A 76 -0.47 7.76 -19.61
N SER A 77 0.83 7.91 -19.33
CA SER A 77 1.39 7.52 -18.03
C SER A 77 0.59 8.21 -16.89
N GLN A 78 0.54 7.58 -15.73
CA GLN A 78 -0.15 8.16 -14.57
C GLN A 78 0.42 9.54 -14.23
N GLU A 79 1.72 9.71 -14.40
CA GLU A 79 2.44 10.96 -14.17
C GLU A 79 1.97 12.08 -15.11
N GLU A 80 1.91 11.82 -16.43
CA GLU A 80 1.41 12.78 -17.43
C GLU A 80 -0.04 13.18 -17.17
N ARG A 81 -0.88 12.24 -16.71
CA ARG A 81 -2.28 12.55 -16.34
C ARG A 81 -2.37 13.44 -15.11
N GLU A 82 -1.55 13.19 -14.10
CA GLU A 82 -1.49 14.00 -12.87
C GLU A 82 -1.00 15.41 -13.17
N GLU A 83 0.06 15.55 -13.98
CA GLU A 83 0.58 16.85 -14.40
C GLU A 83 -0.43 17.64 -15.23
N ASP A 84 -1.08 17.01 -16.22
CA ASP A 84 -2.16 17.61 -17.02
C ASP A 84 -3.30 18.13 -16.13
N LYS A 85 -3.68 17.37 -15.08
CA LYS A 85 -4.72 17.77 -14.13
C LYS A 85 -4.30 18.96 -13.29
N ILE A 86 -3.08 18.93 -12.73
CA ILE A 86 -2.53 20.05 -11.95
C ILE A 86 -2.51 21.31 -12.80
N HIS A 87 -2.05 21.22 -14.06
CA HIS A 87 -1.98 22.35 -14.96
C HIS A 87 -3.37 22.92 -15.26
N LYS A 88 -4.35 22.08 -15.60
CA LYS A 88 -5.74 22.51 -15.87
C LYS A 88 -6.40 23.19 -14.67
N VAL A 89 -6.23 22.61 -13.47
CA VAL A 89 -6.82 23.21 -12.26
C VAL A 89 -6.11 24.51 -11.89
N ARG A 90 -4.77 24.59 -12.07
CA ARG A 90 -3.99 25.82 -11.86
C ARG A 90 -4.43 26.94 -12.81
N GLU A 91 -4.58 26.68 -14.09
CA GLU A 91 -5.07 27.65 -15.07
C GLU A 91 -6.45 28.15 -14.69
N ARG A 92 -7.37 27.26 -14.36
CA ARG A 92 -8.71 27.64 -13.89
C ARG A 92 -8.65 28.51 -12.66
N LEU A 93 -7.80 28.21 -11.68
CA LEU A 93 -7.62 29.01 -10.47
C LEU A 93 -7.10 30.41 -10.79
N ILE A 94 -6.06 30.51 -11.64
CA ILE A 94 -5.47 31.82 -12.04
C ILE A 94 -6.53 32.69 -12.69
N TRP A 95 -7.24 32.18 -13.70
CA TRP A 95 -8.26 32.94 -14.40
C TRP A 95 -9.45 33.28 -13.51
N SER A 96 -9.90 32.35 -12.64
CA SER A 96 -10.95 32.70 -11.67
C SER A 96 -10.50 33.82 -10.74
N SER A 97 -9.24 33.77 -10.26
CA SER A 97 -8.71 34.84 -9.39
C SER A 97 -8.60 36.20 -10.09
N VAL A 98 -8.24 36.20 -11.37
CA VAL A 98 -8.16 37.47 -12.18
C VAL A 98 -9.50 38.21 -12.21
N PHE A 99 -10.62 37.50 -12.25
CA PHE A 99 -11.96 38.13 -12.22
C PHE A 99 -12.48 38.33 -10.79
N THR A 100 -12.20 37.42 -9.88
CA THR A 100 -12.71 37.46 -8.50
C THR A 100 -12.05 38.56 -7.67
N ILE A 101 -10.73 38.80 -7.81
CA ILE A 101 -10.03 39.82 -7.02
C ILE A 101 -10.58 41.23 -7.29
N PRO A 102 -10.73 41.73 -8.55
CA PRO A 102 -11.33 42.98 -8.81
C PRO A 102 -12.79 43.09 -8.34
N LEU A 103 -13.56 42.01 -8.53
CA LEU A 103 -14.94 41.93 -8.07
C LEU A 103 -15.04 42.05 -6.54
N PHE A 104 -14.19 41.31 -5.81
CA PHE A 104 -14.13 41.39 -4.35
C PHE A 104 -13.70 42.78 -3.87
N TYR A 105 -12.73 43.41 -4.55
CA TYR A 105 -12.32 44.77 -4.27
C TYR A 105 -13.48 45.76 -4.41
N LEU A 106 -14.27 45.65 -5.48
CA LEU A 106 -15.41 46.54 -5.72
C LEU A 106 -16.53 46.36 -4.69
N ALA A 107 -16.79 45.10 -4.29
CA ALA A 107 -17.87 44.77 -3.37
C ALA A 107 -17.52 45.08 -1.91
N MET A 108 -16.31 44.69 -1.46
CA MET A 108 -15.90 44.77 -0.05
C MET A 108 -14.94 45.91 0.27
N GLY A 109 -14.23 46.44 -0.73
CA GLY A 109 -13.26 47.55 -0.54
C GLY A 109 -13.82 48.75 0.16
N PRO A 110 -15.02 49.28 -0.22
CA PRO A 110 -15.64 50.43 0.48
C PRO A 110 -15.91 50.18 1.96
N MET A 111 -16.20 48.95 2.37
CA MET A 111 -16.47 48.60 3.78
C MET A 111 -15.22 48.71 4.67
N VAL A 112 -14.02 48.59 4.07
CA VAL A 112 -12.73 48.75 4.77
C VAL A 112 -12.04 50.08 4.43
N GLY A 113 -12.77 51.03 3.82
CA GLY A 113 -12.28 52.36 3.53
C GLY A 113 -11.39 52.47 2.28
N LEU A 114 -11.38 51.48 1.41
CA LEU A 114 -10.63 51.55 0.15
C LEU A 114 -11.37 52.41 -0.88
N PRO A 115 -10.67 53.24 -1.66
CA PRO A 115 -11.30 54.16 -2.63
C PRO A 115 -11.87 53.37 -3.82
N VAL A 116 -13.15 53.62 -4.14
CA VAL A 116 -13.80 53.14 -5.34
C VAL A 116 -14.27 54.35 -6.16
N PRO A 117 -14.05 54.37 -7.47
CA PRO A 117 -14.53 55.47 -8.34
C PRO A 117 -16.03 55.66 -8.22
N ASN A 118 -16.50 56.93 -8.22
CA ASN A 118 -17.91 57.28 -8.04
C ASN A 118 -18.84 56.60 -9.07
N PHE A 119 -18.36 56.34 -10.29
CA PHE A 119 -19.13 55.67 -11.33
C PHE A 119 -19.25 54.12 -11.13
N LEU A 120 -18.53 53.57 -10.15
CA LEU A 120 -18.60 52.18 -9.71
C LEU A 120 -19.09 52.05 -8.26
N SER A 121 -19.63 53.12 -7.68
CA SER A 121 -20.11 53.11 -6.30
C SER A 121 -21.60 52.72 -6.27
N PRO A 122 -22.01 51.82 -5.33
CA PRO A 122 -23.40 51.43 -5.16
C PRO A 122 -24.31 52.62 -4.82
N HIS A 123 -23.78 53.70 -4.23
CA HIS A 123 -24.51 54.90 -3.85
C HIS A 123 -24.75 55.86 -5.01
N HIS A 124 -23.82 55.95 -5.98
CA HIS A 124 -23.89 56.96 -7.04
C HIS A 124 -24.28 56.39 -8.40
N ALA A 125 -23.93 55.11 -8.65
CA ALA A 125 -24.17 54.47 -9.94
C ALA A 125 -24.59 52.99 -9.74
N ALA A 126 -25.67 52.74 -9.00
CA ALA A 126 -26.12 51.43 -8.58
C ALA A 126 -26.25 50.42 -9.75
N LEU A 127 -26.79 50.85 -10.90
CA LEU A 127 -26.95 49.96 -12.05
C LEU A 127 -25.60 49.61 -12.69
N THR A 128 -24.71 50.58 -12.88
CA THR A 128 -23.36 50.37 -13.42
C THR A 128 -22.57 49.41 -12.50
N TYR A 129 -22.66 49.65 -11.19
CA TYR A 129 -22.07 48.76 -10.18
C TYR A 129 -22.56 47.33 -10.33
N ALA A 130 -23.89 47.11 -10.34
CA ALA A 130 -24.49 45.79 -10.46
C ALA A 130 -24.10 45.07 -11.78
N LEU A 131 -24.07 45.79 -12.91
CA LEU A 131 -23.68 45.25 -14.21
C LEU A 131 -22.19 44.87 -14.25
N VAL A 132 -21.31 45.69 -13.67
CA VAL A 132 -19.87 45.33 -13.58
C VAL A 132 -19.65 44.10 -12.73
N LEU A 133 -20.32 43.97 -11.58
CA LEU A 133 -20.26 42.76 -10.76
C LEU A 133 -20.77 41.53 -11.54
N LEU A 134 -21.87 41.65 -12.27
CA LEU A 134 -22.42 40.59 -13.13
C LEU A 134 -21.40 40.17 -14.20
N ILE A 135 -20.81 41.14 -14.95
CA ILE A 135 -19.83 40.89 -16.01
C ILE A 135 -18.59 40.18 -15.47
N LEU A 136 -18.13 40.50 -14.26
CA LEU A 136 -17.00 39.86 -13.63
C LEU A 136 -17.35 38.46 -13.09
N THR A 137 -18.60 38.20 -12.69
CA THR A 137 -19.03 36.90 -12.13
C THR A 137 -19.25 35.85 -13.20
N VAL A 138 -19.81 36.20 -14.36
CA VAL A 138 -20.13 35.25 -15.44
C VAL A 138 -18.90 34.46 -15.92
N PRO A 139 -17.72 35.04 -16.16
CA PRO A 139 -16.51 34.28 -16.51
C PRO A 139 -16.13 33.28 -15.43
N VAL A 140 -16.25 33.60 -14.14
CA VAL A 140 -15.93 32.68 -13.04
C VAL A 140 -16.91 31.49 -13.02
N MET A 141 -18.20 31.76 -13.25
CA MET A 141 -19.21 30.68 -13.38
C MET A 141 -18.92 29.80 -14.60
N TRP A 142 -18.50 30.36 -15.72
CA TRP A 142 -18.14 29.60 -16.93
C TRP A 142 -16.89 28.74 -16.71
N LEU A 143 -15.87 29.26 -16.04
CA LEU A 143 -14.70 28.50 -15.61
C LEU A 143 -15.09 27.34 -14.65
N GLY A 144 -16.10 27.60 -13.79
CA GLY A 144 -16.69 26.65 -12.87
C GLY A 144 -17.79 25.75 -13.46
N ARG A 145 -18.02 25.75 -14.79
CA ARG A 145 -19.16 25.04 -15.42
C ARG A 145 -19.27 23.58 -15.07
N SER A 146 -18.16 22.91 -14.73
CA SER A 146 -18.16 21.52 -14.31
C SER A 146 -18.94 21.28 -13.02
N PHE A 147 -18.95 22.23 -12.10
CA PHE A 147 -19.76 22.14 -10.87
C PHE A 147 -21.25 22.10 -11.18
N TYR A 148 -21.69 22.96 -12.12
CA TYR A 148 -23.10 23.03 -12.51
C TYR A 148 -23.53 21.80 -13.32
N SER A 149 -22.74 21.42 -14.34
CA SER A 149 -23.09 20.27 -15.19
C SER A 149 -23.16 18.98 -14.42
N ASN A 150 -22.16 18.70 -13.57
CA ASN A 150 -22.13 17.49 -12.75
C ASN A 150 -23.15 17.55 -11.61
N GLY A 151 -23.22 18.70 -10.91
CA GLY A 151 -24.12 18.88 -9.78
C GLY A 151 -25.59 18.73 -10.13
N PHE A 152 -26.06 19.41 -11.18
CA PHE A 152 -27.46 19.28 -11.61
C PHE A 152 -27.76 17.93 -12.24
N ARG A 153 -26.81 17.31 -12.95
CA ARG A 153 -26.99 15.95 -13.51
C ARG A 153 -27.19 14.93 -12.40
N THR A 154 -26.34 14.94 -11.38
CA THR A 154 -26.42 13.99 -10.25
C THR A 154 -27.63 14.25 -9.38
N LEU A 155 -28.01 15.52 -9.18
CA LEU A 155 -29.22 15.91 -8.47
C LEU A 155 -30.48 15.39 -9.19
N ALA A 156 -30.56 15.57 -10.51
CA ALA A 156 -31.71 15.10 -11.31
C ALA A 156 -31.84 13.56 -11.30
N LYS A 157 -30.74 12.85 -11.11
CA LYS A 157 -30.71 11.38 -10.99
C LYS A 157 -30.97 10.87 -9.56
N GLY A 158 -31.22 11.77 -8.58
CA GLY A 158 -31.50 11.40 -7.19
C GLY A 158 -30.25 11.02 -6.37
N HIS A 159 -29.05 11.30 -6.88
CA HIS A 159 -27.79 10.98 -6.23
C HIS A 159 -26.93 12.24 -6.05
N PRO A 160 -27.40 13.25 -5.26
CA PRO A 160 -26.71 14.49 -5.09
C PRO A 160 -25.30 14.30 -4.50
N ASN A 161 -24.36 15.06 -5.00
CA ASN A 161 -22.97 15.06 -4.59
C ASN A 161 -22.51 16.46 -4.14
N MET A 162 -21.21 16.61 -3.86
CA MET A 162 -20.62 17.90 -3.51
C MET A 162 -20.89 18.98 -4.56
N ASP A 163 -20.77 18.64 -5.85
CA ASP A 163 -20.99 19.59 -6.93
C ASP A 163 -22.44 20.11 -6.95
N ALA A 164 -23.40 19.26 -6.51
CA ALA A 164 -24.82 19.66 -6.37
C ALA A 164 -25.01 20.74 -5.29
N LEU A 165 -24.31 20.63 -4.14
CA LEU A 165 -24.38 21.65 -3.09
C LEU A 165 -23.84 22.99 -3.58
N VAL A 166 -22.69 22.97 -4.24
CA VAL A 166 -22.06 24.18 -4.80
C VAL A 166 -22.94 24.78 -5.89
N ALA A 167 -23.46 23.96 -6.82
CA ALA A 167 -24.32 24.43 -7.90
C ALA A 167 -25.61 25.07 -7.37
N LEU A 168 -26.26 24.46 -6.37
CA LEU A 168 -27.48 25.02 -5.76
C LEU A 168 -27.18 26.33 -5.03
N ALA A 169 -26.13 26.37 -4.18
CA ALA A 169 -25.77 27.55 -3.40
C ALA A 169 -25.43 28.73 -4.30
N THR A 170 -24.54 28.51 -5.28
CA THR A 170 -24.11 29.62 -6.18
C THR A 170 -25.18 30.01 -7.19
N SER A 171 -26.03 29.06 -7.65
CA SER A 171 -27.16 29.41 -8.52
C SER A 171 -28.22 30.22 -7.79
N ALA A 172 -28.53 29.86 -6.54
CA ALA A 172 -29.48 30.63 -5.72
C ALA A 172 -29.00 32.07 -5.50
N ALA A 173 -27.73 32.25 -5.11
CA ALA A 173 -27.09 33.53 -4.90
C ALA A 173 -27.03 34.38 -6.21
N PHE A 174 -26.70 33.73 -7.34
CA PHE A 174 -26.66 34.39 -8.65
C PHE A 174 -28.05 34.84 -9.12
N LEU A 175 -29.06 33.99 -9.05
CA LEU A 175 -30.45 34.31 -9.46
C LEU A 175 -31.02 35.42 -8.59
N TYR A 176 -30.75 35.39 -7.29
CA TYR A 176 -31.16 36.49 -6.40
C TYR A 176 -30.49 37.83 -6.77
N SER A 177 -29.20 37.79 -7.06
CA SER A 177 -28.46 39.00 -7.49
C SER A 177 -28.96 39.52 -8.83
N LEU A 178 -29.35 38.63 -9.74
CA LEU A 178 -29.95 38.99 -11.02
C LEU A 178 -31.33 39.66 -10.82
N TYR A 179 -32.15 39.14 -9.91
CA TYR A 179 -33.40 39.74 -9.47
C TYR A 179 -33.16 41.13 -8.88
N GLY A 180 -32.16 41.30 -7.99
CA GLY A 180 -31.76 42.60 -7.44
C GLY A 180 -31.31 43.56 -8.53
N THR A 181 -30.52 43.14 -9.49
CA THR A 181 -30.07 43.95 -10.64
C THR A 181 -31.25 44.42 -11.50
N TYR A 182 -32.23 43.53 -11.71
CA TYR A 182 -33.48 43.93 -12.41
C TYR A 182 -34.22 45.02 -11.64
N HIS A 183 -34.39 44.92 -10.33
CA HIS A 183 -35.05 45.95 -9.51
C HIS A 183 -34.25 47.27 -9.49
N ILE A 184 -32.94 47.21 -9.50
CA ILE A 184 -32.08 48.41 -9.64
C ILE A 184 -32.34 49.10 -10.98
N SER A 185 -32.54 48.37 -12.07
CA SER A 185 -32.88 48.95 -13.37
C SER A 185 -34.24 49.65 -13.41
N LEU A 186 -35.14 49.23 -12.50
CA LEU A 186 -36.45 49.89 -12.31
C LEU A 186 -36.42 51.09 -11.33
N GLY A 187 -35.23 51.50 -10.86
CA GLY A 187 -35.05 52.65 -9.98
C GLY A 187 -34.95 52.31 -8.49
N HIS A 188 -35.01 51.05 -8.08
CA HIS A 188 -34.91 50.62 -6.67
C HIS A 188 -33.45 50.43 -6.25
N ALA A 189 -32.68 51.52 -6.14
CA ALA A 189 -31.23 51.51 -5.91
C ALA A 189 -30.79 50.80 -4.60
N HIS A 190 -31.67 50.66 -3.59
CA HIS A 190 -31.34 50.00 -2.32
C HIS A 190 -30.96 48.51 -2.48
N HIS A 191 -31.38 47.85 -3.55
CA HIS A 191 -30.96 46.47 -3.85
C HIS A 191 -29.48 46.34 -4.17
N ALA A 192 -28.76 47.44 -4.48
CA ALA A 192 -27.32 47.38 -4.76
C ALA A 192 -26.48 46.90 -3.57
N HIS A 193 -26.99 47.05 -2.33
CA HIS A 193 -26.33 46.54 -1.11
C HIS A 193 -26.70 45.11 -0.73
N GLN A 194 -27.55 44.44 -1.53
CA GLN A 194 -28.07 43.09 -1.27
C GLN A 194 -27.68 42.13 -2.38
N LEU A 195 -26.70 42.46 -3.19
CA LEU A 195 -26.19 41.58 -4.24
C LEU A 195 -25.20 40.57 -3.66
N TYR A 196 -25.11 39.38 -4.24
CA TYR A 196 -24.25 38.27 -3.85
C TYR A 196 -23.35 37.81 -4.98
N TYR A 197 -23.10 38.62 -5.99
CA TYR A 197 -22.21 38.29 -7.10
C TYR A 197 -20.79 37.97 -6.62
N GLU A 198 -20.29 38.71 -5.63
CA GLU A 198 -18.99 38.49 -5.01
C GLU A 198 -18.94 37.14 -4.28
N SER A 199 -20.02 36.79 -3.58
CA SER A 199 -20.10 35.50 -2.87
C SER A 199 -20.04 34.33 -3.87
N VAL A 200 -20.73 34.40 -5.01
CA VAL A 200 -20.69 33.39 -6.08
C VAL A 200 -19.26 33.20 -6.58
N ALA A 201 -18.58 34.31 -6.95
CA ALA A 201 -17.24 34.25 -7.50
C ALA A 201 -16.21 33.78 -6.48
N VAL A 202 -16.28 34.28 -5.23
CA VAL A 202 -15.37 33.92 -4.15
C VAL A 202 -15.53 32.43 -3.78
N ILE A 203 -16.78 31.94 -3.62
CA ILE A 203 -17.04 30.52 -3.32
C ILE A 203 -16.44 29.63 -4.40
N LEU A 204 -16.70 29.86 -5.68
CA LEU A 204 -16.18 29.08 -6.80
C LEU A 204 -14.65 29.11 -6.85
N THR A 205 -14.04 30.27 -6.60
CA THR A 205 -12.58 30.42 -6.60
C THR A 205 -11.94 29.74 -5.42
N LEU A 206 -12.49 29.84 -4.20
CA LEU A 206 -11.99 29.17 -3.01
C LEU A 206 -12.12 27.64 -3.11
N ILE A 207 -13.24 27.15 -3.66
CA ILE A 207 -13.40 25.71 -3.90
C ILE A 207 -12.38 25.23 -4.96
N THR A 208 -12.13 26.02 -6.01
CA THR A 208 -11.10 25.71 -7.01
C THR A 208 -9.70 25.74 -6.39
N LEU A 209 -9.41 26.65 -5.47
CA LEU A 209 -8.18 26.69 -4.68
C LEU A 209 -8.04 25.43 -3.83
N GLY A 210 -9.10 25.02 -3.13
CA GLY A 210 -9.13 23.77 -2.37
C GLY A 210 -8.82 22.56 -3.27
N LYS A 211 -9.45 22.48 -4.45
CA LYS A 211 -9.17 21.42 -5.44
C LYS A 211 -7.74 21.48 -6.00
N TYR A 212 -7.16 22.65 -6.16
CA TYR A 212 -5.76 22.78 -6.56
C TYR A 212 -4.81 22.20 -5.51
N PHE A 213 -4.99 22.58 -4.24
CA PHE A 213 -4.19 22.00 -3.16
C PHE A 213 -4.40 20.47 -3.00
N GLU A 214 -5.63 20.02 -3.16
CA GLU A 214 -5.97 18.60 -3.19
C GLU A 214 -5.19 17.84 -4.28
N THR A 215 -5.24 18.35 -5.53
CA THR A 215 -4.57 17.72 -6.67
C THR A 215 -3.05 17.73 -6.51
N LEU A 216 -2.49 18.87 -6.06
CA LEU A 216 -1.05 18.99 -5.78
C LEU A 216 -0.59 18.02 -4.70
N SER A 217 -1.41 17.82 -3.68
CA SER A 217 -1.08 16.95 -2.55
C SER A 217 -1.20 15.48 -2.89
N LYS A 218 -2.17 15.09 -3.72
CA LYS A 218 -2.26 13.74 -4.29
C LYS A 218 -1.01 13.38 -5.09
N GLY A 219 -0.50 14.29 -5.92
CA GLY A 219 0.77 14.08 -6.64
C GLY A 219 1.96 13.84 -5.71
N ARG A 220 2.05 14.56 -4.58
CA ARG A 220 3.13 14.37 -3.59
C ARG A 220 3.01 13.09 -2.76
N THR A 221 1.82 12.52 -2.62
CA THR A 221 1.65 11.23 -1.93
C THR A 221 2.09 10.05 -2.78
N SER A 222 2.13 10.18 -4.10
CA SER A 222 2.65 9.19 -5.07
C SER A 222 4.19 9.18 -5.19
N ASP A 223 4.93 10.01 -4.45
CA ASP A 223 6.39 10.15 -4.59
C ASP A 223 7.16 8.82 -4.42
N ALA A 224 6.69 7.91 -3.57
CA ALA A 224 7.35 6.61 -3.37
C ALA A 224 7.30 5.75 -4.64
N ILE A 225 6.15 5.69 -5.33
CA ILE A 225 6.03 4.97 -6.61
C ILE A 225 6.86 5.66 -7.69
N LYS A 226 6.81 7.00 -7.76
CA LYS A 226 7.62 7.77 -8.71
C LYS A 226 9.11 7.48 -8.54
N LYS A 227 9.61 7.44 -7.30
CA LYS A 227 10.98 7.05 -7.02
C LYS A 227 11.30 5.65 -7.54
N LEU A 228 10.42 4.65 -7.32
CA LEU A 228 10.60 3.30 -7.85
C LEU A 228 10.59 3.29 -9.39
N MET A 229 9.68 4.00 -10.03
CA MET A 229 9.63 4.11 -11.50
C MET A 229 10.88 4.79 -12.08
N HIS A 230 11.43 5.79 -11.38
CA HIS A 230 12.68 6.45 -11.80
C HIS A 230 13.93 5.56 -11.66
N LEU A 231 13.85 4.44 -10.94
CA LEU A 231 14.95 3.45 -10.89
C LEU A 231 15.10 2.70 -12.21
N SER A 232 14.04 2.50 -12.96
CA SER A 232 14.08 1.81 -14.26
C SER A 232 15.07 2.52 -15.20
N ALA A 233 15.95 1.75 -15.82
CA ALA A 233 16.80 2.23 -16.89
C ALA A 233 15.96 2.48 -18.15
N LYS A 234 16.27 3.52 -18.91
CA LYS A 234 15.61 3.79 -20.20
C LYS A 234 16.26 3.05 -21.34
N GLU A 235 17.57 2.80 -21.25
CA GLU A 235 18.40 2.18 -22.27
C GLU A 235 19.26 1.09 -21.63
N ALA A 236 19.62 0.07 -22.43
CA ALA A 236 20.56 -0.99 -22.09
C ALA A 236 21.67 -1.07 -23.15
N THR A 237 22.89 -1.40 -22.74
CA THR A 237 23.99 -1.69 -23.66
C THR A 237 24.08 -3.19 -23.85
N VAL A 238 23.63 -3.67 -24.99
CA VAL A 238 23.57 -5.11 -25.32
C VAL A 238 24.77 -5.48 -26.21
N LEU A 239 25.38 -6.63 -25.93
CA LEU A 239 26.46 -7.18 -26.74
C LEU A 239 25.87 -8.08 -27.83
N ARG A 240 25.82 -7.60 -29.06
CA ARG A 240 25.37 -8.38 -30.26
C ARG A 240 26.50 -8.48 -31.27
N ASP A 241 26.77 -9.69 -31.72
CA ASP A 241 27.88 -9.98 -32.69
C ASP A 241 29.25 -9.39 -32.24
N GLY A 242 29.53 -9.40 -30.92
CA GLY A 242 30.75 -8.87 -30.33
C GLY A 242 30.85 -7.35 -30.32
N LYS A 243 29.76 -6.61 -30.60
CA LYS A 243 29.69 -5.14 -30.55
C LYS A 243 28.68 -4.66 -29.49
N GLU A 244 29.06 -3.62 -28.77
CA GLU A 244 28.15 -2.92 -27.86
C GLU A 244 27.14 -2.09 -28.65
N VAL A 245 25.85 -2.37 -28.48
CA VAL A 245 24.74 -1.64 -29.11
C VAL A 245 23.83 -1.09 -28.00
N LYS A 246 23.61 0.22 -27.97
CA LYS A 246 22.62 0.81 -27.06
C LYS A 246 21.23 0.66 -27.65
N LEU A 247 20.33 0.08 -26.85
CA LEU A 247 18.93 -0.16 -27.20
C LEU A 247 18.01 0.38 -26.08
N PRO A 248 16.80 0.86 -26.42
CA PRO A 248 15.74 1.03 -25.42
C PRO A 248 15.47 -0.28 -24.69
N VAL A 249 15.18 -0.24 -23.37
CA VAL A 249 15.01 -1.44 -22.54
C VAL A 249 13.86 -2.31 -23.01
N ASP A 250 12.82 -1.73 -23.62
CA ASP A 250 11.69 -2.44 -24.21
C ASP A 250 12.05 -3.33 -25.42
N LYS A 251 13.25 -3.16 -26.00
CA LYS A 251 13.79 -3.96 -27.12
C LYS A 251 14.80 -5.03 -26.68
N VAL A 252 15.06 -5.14 -25.39
CA VAL A 252 15.88 -6.23 -24.82
C VAL A 252 15.06 -7.52 -24.86
N VAL A 253 15.70 -8.62 -25.27
CA VAL A 253 15.09 -9.96 -25.30
C VAL A 253 15.77 -10.91 -24.32
N LEU A 254 15.08 -11.99 -23.96
CA LEU A 254 15.67 -13.03 -23.10
C LEU A 254 16.92 -13.61 -23.73
N GLY A 255 17.96 -13.81 -22.92
CA GLY A 255 19.26 -14.30 -23.37
C GLY A 255 20.20 -13.23 -23.96
N ASP A 256 19.79 -11.95 -24.03
CA ASP A 256 20.70 -10.87 -24.41
C ASP A 256 21.79 -10.71 -23.34
N HIS A 257 23.03 -10.56 -23.77
CA HIS A 257 24.15 -10.23 -22.90
C HIS A 257 24.27 -8.72 -22.72
N ILE A 258 24.11 -8.23 -21.50
CA ILE A 258 24.07 -6.80 -21.20
C ILE A 258 25.34 -6.39 -20.48
N VAL A 259 25.99 -5.37 -21.01
CA VAL A 259 27.20 -4.75 -20.42
C VAL A 259 26.80 -3.60 -19.51
N VAL A 260 27.27 -3.61 -18.28
CA VAL A 260 27.00 -2.53 -17.31
C VAL A 260 28.33 -1.96 -16.82
N LYS A 261 28.50 -0.67 -17.08
CA LYS A 261 29.68 0.09 -16.69
C LYS A 261 29.52 0.67 -15.26
N PRO A 262 30.59 1.10 -14.64
CA PRO A 262 30.52 1.74 -13.31
C PRO A 262 29.52 2.90 -13.27
N GLY A 263 28.65 2.92 -12.26
CA GLY A 263 27.62 3.94 -12.05
C GLY A 263 26.36 3.78 -12.93
N GLU A 264 26.32 2.80 -13.83
CA GLU A 264 25.13 2.53 -14.64
C GLU A 264 24.08 1.71 -13.88
N LYS A 265 22.83 1.86 -14.29
CA LYS A 265 21.72 1.07 -13.75
C LYS A 265 21.62 -0.29 -14.45
N ILE A 266 21.29 -1.32 -13.68
CA ILE A 266 20.90 -2.63 -14.21
C ILE A 266 19.55 -2.46 -14.93
N ALA A 267 19.48 -2.86 -16.20
CA ALA A 267 18.33 -2.59 -17.05
C ALA A 267 17.18 -3.60 -16.87
N VAL A 268 17.50 -4.88 -16.76
CA VAL A 268 16.57 -6.01 -16.60
C VAL A 268 17.17 -7.02 -15.61
N ASP A 269 16.37 -7.98 -15.12
CA ASP A 269 16.89 -9.00 -14.21
C ASP A 269 17.67 -10.07 -14.99
N GLY A 270 18.72 -10.61 -14.35
CA GLY A 270 19.52 -11.65 -14.99
C GLY A 270 20.63 -12.18 -14.10
N GLN A 271 21.52 -12.98 -14.67
CA GLN A 271 22.63 -13.63 -13.98
C GLN A 271 23.97 -13.16 -14.53
N VAL A 272 24.91 -12.84 -13.64
CA VAL A 272 26.26 -12.40 -14.03
C VAL A 272 27.00 -13.55 -14.72
N ILE A 273 27.48 -13.31 -15.95
CA ILE A 273 28.28 -14.25 -16.73
C ILE A 273 29.77 -13.88 -16.78
N SER A 274 30.11 -12.60 -16.53
CA SER A 274 31.51 -12.14 -16.51
C SER A 274 31.68 -10.88 -15.67
N GLY A 275 32.80 -10.76 -14.99
CA GLY A 275 33.16 -9.62 -14.15
C GLY A 275 32.70 -9.76 -12.69
N SER A 276 33.00 -8.76 -11.89
CA SER A 276 32.53 -8.61 -10.51
C SER A 276 32.41 -7.14 -10.15
N SER A 277 31.40 -6.81 -9.32
CA SER A 277 31.19 -5.45 -8.81
C SER A 277 30.34 -5.47 -7.56
N ALA A 278 30.50 -4.43 -6.73
CA ALA A 278 29.56 -4.14 -5.66
C ALA A 278 28.34 -3.40 -6.24
N ILE A 279 27.13 -3.94 -6.07
CA ILE A 279 25.89 -3.38 -6.59
C ILE A 279 25.08 -2.82 -5.44
N ASP A 280 24.62 -1.59 -5.59
CA ASP A 280 23.67 -0.95 -4.67
C ASP A 280 22.24 -1.40 -5.02
N GLU A 281 21.70 -2.28 -4.19
CA GLU A 281 20.32 -2.79 -4.27
C GLU A 281 19.42 -2.14 -3.20
N SER A 282 19.88 -1.08 -2.53
CA SER A 282 19.22 -0.46 -1.38
C SER A 282 17.77 -0.03 -1.64
N MET A 283 17.48 0.41 -2.84
CA MET A 283 16.12 0.84 -3.24
C MET A 283 15.14 -0.32 -3.45
N LEU A 284 15.64 -1.53 -3.68
CA LEU A 284 14.84 -2.75 -3.84
C LEU A 284 14.77 -3.52 -2.52
N THR A 285 15.94 -3.75 -1.92
CA THR A 285 16.07 -4.54 -0.70
C THR A 285 15.97 -3.70 0.57
N GLY A 286 16.24 -2.39 0.47
CA GLY A 286 16.36 -1.47 1.61
C GLY A 286 17.65 -1.65 2.43
N GLU A 287 18.62 -2.47 1.97
CA GLU A 287 19.94 -2.60 2.60
C GLU A 287 20.86 -1.49 2.11
N SER A 288 21.48 -0.74 3.04
CA SER A 288 22.32 0.41 2.68
C SER A 288 23.72 0.03 2.22
N LEU A 289 24.15 -1.21 2.43
CA LEU A 289 25.49 -1.67 2.02
C LEU A 289 25.41 -2.33 0.64
N PRO A 290 26.26 -1.92 -0.31
CA PRO A 290 26.37 -2.58 -1.61
C PRO A 290 26.74 -4.06 -1.47
N ILE A 291 26.12 -4.90 -2.29
CA ILE A 291 26.32 -6.36 -2.29
C ILE A 291 27.29 -6.73 -3.40
N GLU A 292 28.32 -7.50 -3.08
CA GLU A 292 29.27 -7.98 -4.08
C GLU A 292 28.64 -9.06 -4.97
N LYS A 293 28.63 -8.82 -6.28
CA LYS A 293 28.13 -9.74 -7.30
C LYS A 293 29.27 -10.22 -8.17
N SER A 294 29.33 -11.52 -8.36
CA SER A 294 30.30 -12.23 -9.18
C SER A 294 29.58 -13.20 -10.11
N VAL A 295 30.30 -13.89 -10.96
CA VAL A 295 29.75 -14.88 -11.91
C VAL A 295 28.80 -15.86 -11.20
N GLY A 296 27.65 -16.09 -11.79
CA GLY A 296 26.59 -16.95 -11.26
C GLY A 296 25.67 -16.30 -10.23
N LYS A 297 25.88 -15.02 -9.85
CA LYS A 297 24.99 -14.30 -8.93
C LYS A 297 23.92 -13.52 -9.69
N PRO A 298 22.68 -13.45 -9.15
CA PRO A 298 21.60 -12.69 -9.77
C PRO A 298 21.80 -11.18 -9.59
N VAL A 299 21.35 -10.41 -10.59
CA VAL A 299 21.26 -8.95 -10.58
C VAL A 299 19.83 -8.52 -10.94
N PHE A 300 19.37 -7.41 -10.37
CA PHE A 300 17.99 -6.96 -10.47
C PHE A 300 17.88 -5.58 -11.12
N ALA A 301 16.87 -5.41 -11.98
CA ALA A 301 16.55 -4.14 -12.62
C ALA A 301 16.38 -3.00 -11.61
N GLY A 302 16.95 -1.83 -11.94
CA GLY A 302 16.89 -0.66 -11.07
C GLY A 302 17.99 -0.54 -10.03
N SER A 303 18.80 -1.59 -9.82
CA SER A 303 20.02 -1.53 -8.99
C SER A 303 21.09 -0.69 -9.68
N ILE A 304 22.00 -0.13 -8.91
CA ILE A 304 23.09 0.73 -9.43
C ILE A 304 24.42 -0.01 -9.29
N ASN A 305 25.13 -0.15 -10.42
CA ASN A 305 26.44 -0.76 -10.46
C ASN A 305 27.48 0.17 -9.80
N GLY A 306 28.34 -0.37 -8.95
CA GLY A 306 29.40 0.35 -8.27
C GLY A 306 30.59 0.65 -9.18
N GLN A 307 31.78 0.20 -8.77
CA GLN A 307 33.05 0.55 -9.45
C GLN A 307 33.52 -0.47 -10.48
N GLY A 308 32.98 -1.69 -10.47
CA GLY A 308 33.32 -2.75 -11.40
C GLY A 308 32.55 -2.69 -12.70
N SER A 309 32.94 -3.53 -13.68
CA SER A 309 32.18 -3.77 -14.90
C SER A 309 31.65 -5.20 -14.92
N LEU A 310 30.40 -5.36 -15.31
CA LEU A 310 29.69 -6.63 -15.34
C LEU A 310 29.14 -6.91 -16.74
N ILE A 311 29.12 -8.17 -17.12
CA ILE A 311 28.28 -8.66 -18.22
C ILE A 311 27.33 -9.70 -17.59
N TYR A 312 26.05 -9.53 -17.85
CA TYR A 312 25.03 -10.45 -17.36
C TYR A 312 24.06 -10.86 -18.49
N GLU A 313 23.49 -12.04 -18.38
CA GLU A 313 22.48 -12.56 -19.31
C GLU A 313 21.09 -12.19 -18.79
N ALA A 314 20.22 -11.69 -19.69
CA ALA A 314 18.86 -11.30 -19.36
C ALA A 314 17.97 -12.53 -19.16
N GLU A 315 17.44 -12.74 -17.94
CA GLU A 315 16.55 -13.85 -17.57
C GLU A 315 15.08 -13.43 -17.42
N LYS A 316 14.82 -12.20 -16.95
CA LYS A 316 13.47 -11.63 -16.84
C LYS A 316 13.46 -10.22 -17.41
N ILE A 317 12.45 -9.93 -18.26
CA ILE A 317 12.33 -8.65 -18.97
C ILE A 317 10.94 -8.04 -18.80
N GLY A 318 10.82 -6.73 -19.01
CA GLY A 318 9.54 -6.02 -19.03
C GLY A 318 8.75 -6.17 -17.74
N LYS A 319 7.56 -6.77 -17.81
CA LYS A 319 6.63 -6.94 -16.69
C LYS A 319 7.09 -8.00 -15.66
N ASP A 320 8.00 -8.88 -16.07
CA ASP A 320 8.45 -10.00 -15.23
C ASP A 320 9.66 -9.64 -14.38
N THR A 321 10.25 -8.45 -14.57
CA THR A 321 11.33 -7.96 -13.68
C THR A 321 10.81 -7.71 -12.26
N LEU A 322 11.68 -7.96 -11.26
CA LEU A 322 11.37 -7.75 -9.85
C LEU A 322 10.88 -6.31 -9.58
N LEU A 323 11.54 -5.32 -10.16
CA LEU A 323 11.12 -3.91 -10.03
C LEU A 323 9.71 -3.67 -10.57
N SER A 324 9.37 -4.23 -11.73
CA SER A 324 8.02 -4.12 -12.32
C SER A 324 6.97 -4.79 -11.46
N GLN A 325 7.28 -5.94 -10.88
CA GLN A 325 6.39 -6.64 -9.95
C GLN A 325 6.17 -5.83 -8.66
N ILE A 326 7.23 -5.25 -8.08
CA ILE A 326 7.13 -4.36 -6.90
C ILE A 326 6.22 -3.16 -7.21
N ILE A 327 6.44 -2.47 -8.33
CA ILE A 327 5.61 -1.33 -8.75
C ILE A 327 4.15 -1.76 -8.85
N LYS A 328 3.87 -2.88 -9.52
CA LYS A 328 2.52 -3.42 -9.67
C LYS A 328 1.87 -3.74 -8.31
N LEU A 329 2.59 -4.39 -7.39
CA LEU A 329 2.06 -4.69 -6.05
C LEU A 329 1.67 -3.42 -5.29
N VAL A 330 2.50 -2.36 -5.36
CA VAL A 330 2.19 -1.08 -4.70
C VAL A 330 0.99 -0.38 -5.37
N GLU A 331 0.87 -0.45 -6.70
CA GLU A 331 -0.29 0.05 -7.43
C GLU A 331 -1.58 -0.70 -7.07
N ASP A 332 -1.53 -2.03 -7.02
CA ASP A 332 -2.67 -2.89 -6.66
C ASP A 332 -3.12 -2.63 -5.21
N ALA A 333 -2.17 -2.43 -4.29
CA ALA A 333 -2.47 -2.05 -2.91
C ALA A 333 -3.24 -0.72 -2.82
N GLN A 334 -2.93 0.22 -3.71
CA GLN A 334 -3.62 1.52 -3.75
C GLN A 334 -5.01 1.44 -4.39
N GLN A 335 -5.26 0.42 -5.22
CA GLN A 335 -6.58 0.23 -5.87
C GLN A 335 -7.60 -0.40 -4.93
N THR A 336 -7.16 -1.21 -3.96
CA THR A 336 -8.06 -1.88 -3.03
C THR A 336 -8.54 -0.93 -1.94
N LYS A 337 -9.85 -0.98 -1.63
CA LYS A 337 -10.44 -0.17 -0.56
C LYS A 337 -10.37 -0.87 0.78
N ALA A 338 -9.78 -0.18 1.73
CA ALA A 338 -9.85 -0.54 3.14
C ALA A 338 -11.30 -0.48 3.68
N PRO A 339 -11.70 -1.34 4.62
CA PRO A 339 -13.05 -1.33 5.23
C PRO A 339 -13.48 0.04 5.76
N ILE A 340 -12.57 0.77 6.41
CA ILE A 340 -12.85 2.11 6.94
C ILE A 340 -13.19 3.13 5.84
N ALA A 341 -12.63 2.97 4.62
CA ALA A 341 -12.95 3.82 3.48
C ALA A 341 -14.39 3.60 3.01
N LYS A 342 -14.87 2.35 3.01
CA LYS A 342 -16.25 2.02 2.63
C LYS A 342 -17.26 2.66 3.59
N ILE A 343 -16.97 2.67 4.89
CA ILE A 343 -17.81 3.34 5.89
C ILE A 343 -17.85 4.84 5.63
N ALA A 344 -16.70 5.46 5.36
CA ALA A 344 -16.64 6.90 5.05
C ALA A 344 -17.45 7.25 3.78
N ASP A 345 -17.39 6.42 2.74
CA ASP A 345 -18.16 6.61 1.51
C ASP A 345 -19.69 6.49 1.77
N GLN A 346 -20.12 5.51 2.56
CA GLN A 346 -21.53 5.34 2.93
C GLN A 346 -22.05 6.54 3.74
N VAL A 347 -21.27 7.00 4.72
CA VAL A 347 -21.63 8.20 5.51
C VAL A 347 -21.76 9.41 4.58
N SER A 348 -20.82 9.59 3.63
CA SER A 348 -20.87 10.71 2.67
C SER A 348 -22.13 10.67 1.78
N ALA A 349 -22.57 9.50 1.37
CA ALA A 349 -23.76 9.34 0.52
C ALA A 349 -25.05 9.77 1.23
N VAL A 350 -25.15 9.56 2.55
CA VAL A 350 -26.29 10.00 3.37
C VAL A 350 -26.15 11.46 3.78
N PHE A 351 -24.96 11.93 4.02
CA PHE A 351 -24.69 13.25 4.55
C PHE A 351 -25.17 14.39 3.62
N VAL A 352 -24.93 14.28 2.32
CA VAL A 352 -25.30 15.34 1.35
C VAL A 352 -26.80 15.57 1.29
N PRO A 353 -27.69 14.55 1.12
CA PRO A 353 -29.13 14.74 1.19
C PRO A 353 -29.62 15.33 2.53
N VAL A 354 -29.03 14.88 3.66
CA VAL A 354 -29.38 15.39 4.98
C VAL A 354 -29.06 16.89 5.11
N VAL A 355 -27.90 17.30 4.65
CA VAL A 355 -27.50 18.70 4.66
C VAL A 355 -28.39 19.56 3.78
N MET A 356 -28.81 19.09 2.60
CA MET A 356 -29.76 19.78 1.75
C MET A 356 -31.10 20.01 2.46
N ALA A 357 -31.57 19.00 3.18
CA ALA A 357 -32.78 19.11 4.00
C ALA A 357 -32.61 20.14 5.14
N ILE A 358 -31.45 20.09 5.84
CA ILE A 358 -31.12 21.05 6.91
C ILE A 358 -31.09 22.48 6.35
N ALA A 359 -30.46 22.72 5.21
CA ALA A 359 -30.38 24.04 4.59
C ALA A 359 -31.77 24.58 4.24
N LEU A 360 -32.62 23.74 3.65
CA LEU A 360 -33.99 24.09 3.33
C LEU A 360 -34.80 24.39 4.58
N VAL A 361 -34.80 23.51 5.56
CA VAL A 361 -35.54 23.66 6.81
C VAL A 361 -35.06 24.90 7.58
N SER A 362 -33.77 25.17 7.65
CA SER A 362 -33.22 26.34 8.33
C SER A 362 -33.66 27.63 7.63
N GLY A 363 -33.59 27.69 6.29
CA GLY A 363 -34.07 28.83 5.53
C GLY A 363 -35.56 29.08 5.75
N LEU A 364 -36.41 28.04 5.66
CA LEU A 364 -37.83 28.16 5.90
C LEU A 364 -38.15 28.60 7.35
N PHE A 365 -37.44 28.05 8.33
CA PHE A 365 -37.58 28.42 9.73
C PHE A 365 -37.33 29.93 9.96
N TRP A 366 -36.21 30.45 9.45
CA TRP A 366 -35.89 31.86 9.61
C TRP A 366 -36.87 32.76 8.89
N TYR A 367 -37.38 32.37 7.72
CA TYR A 367 -38.33 33.17 6.94
C TYR A 367 -39.74 33.16 7.54
N PHE A 368 -40.32 31.95 7.77
CA PHE A 368 -41.72 31.79 8.18
C PHE A 368 -41.95 31.87 9.69
N VAL A 369 -41.00 31.34 10.51
CA VAL A 369 -41.16 31.25 11.97
C VAL A 369 -40.58 32.48 12.65
N MET A 370 -39.37 32.86 12.25
CA MET A 370 -38.66 34.00 12.86
C MET A 370 -38.97 35.34 12.18
N GLY A 371 -39.72 35.33 11.07
CA GLY A 371 -40.11 36.57 10.35
C GLY A 371 -38.95 37.36 9.77
N GLN A 372 -37.81 36.75 9.53
CA GLN A 372 -36.67 37.39 8.93
C GLN A 372 -36.83 37.63 7.42
N THR A 373 -36.03 38.51 6.86
CA THR A 373 -36.07 38.81 5.40
C THR A 373 -35.69 37.59 4.59
N PHE A 374 -36.17 37.52 3.35
CA PHE A 374 -35.82 36.46 2.41
C PHE A 374 -34.28 36.39 2.20
N THR A 375 -33.62 37.57 2.15
CA THR A 375 -32.16 37.67 2.06
C THR A 375 -31.44 36.97 3.21
N PHE A 376 -31.93 37.19 4.44
CA PHE A 376 -31.40 36.54 5.62
C PHE A 376 -31.54 35.01 5.55
N ALA A 377 -32.76 34.53 5.25
CA ALA A 377 -33.06 33.11 5.13
C ALA A 377 -32.22 32.43 4.03
N MET A 378 -32.03 33.13 2.90
CA MET A 378 -31.18 32.66 1.81
C MET A 378 -29.71 32.60 2.21
N THR A 379 -29.19 33.61 2.93
CA THR A 379 -27.80 33.59 3.45
C THR A 379 -27.56 32.38 4.33
N VAL A 380 -28.49 32.10 5.26
CA VAL A 380 -28.43 30.90 6.11
C VAL A 380 -28.41 29.63 5.29
N ALA A 381 -29.34 29.47 4.33
CA ALA A 381 -29.41 28.26 3.50
C ALA A 381 -28.15 28.06 2.65
N VAL A 382 -27.66 29.16 2.01
CA VAL A 382 -26.42 29.13 1.21
C VAL A 382 -25.19 28.78 2.10
N SER A 383 -25.08 29.42 3.28
CA SER A 383 -23.98 29.13 4.22
C SER A 383 -23.97 27.69 4.66
N VAL A 384 -25.13 27.09 4.96
CA VAL A 384 -25.25 25.66 5.32
C VAL A 384 -24.82 24.76 4.15
N LEU A 385 -25.27 25.05 2.91
CA LEU A 385 -24.90 24.27 1.73
C LEU A 385 -23.39 24.33 1.46
N VAL A 386 -22.76 25.48 1.63
CA VAL A 386 -21.34 25.68 1.37
C VAL A 386 -20.47 25.02 2.43
N ILE A 387 -20.74 25.27 3.74
CA ILE A 387 -19.89 24.76 4.83
C ILE A 387 -19.93 23.25 4.97
N ALA A 388 -21.05 22.65 4.60
CA ALA A 388 -21.26 21.23 4.79
C ALA A 388 -20.67 20.32 3.69
N CYS A 389 -19.83 20.86 2.82
CA CYS A 389 -19.14 20.00 1.84
C CYS A 389 -18.19 19.01 2.54
N PRO A 390 -18.35 17.69 2.37
CA PRO A 390 -17.47 16.69 2.97
C PRO A 390 -16.20 16.46 2.13
N CYS A 391 -15.57 17.53 1.63
CA CYS A 391 -14.44 17.45 0.70
C CYS A 391 -13.25 16.68 1.30
N ALA A 392 -12.93 16.96 2.58
CA ALA A 392 -11.83 16.32 3.29
C ALA A 392 -12.06 14.83 3.57
N LEU A 393 -13.33 14.39 3.71
CA LEU A 393 -13.68 13.02 4.05
C LEU A 393 -13.27 12.04 2.94
N GLY A 394 -13.47 12.41 1.67
CA GLY A 394 -13.07 11.59 0.52
C GLY A 394 -11.55 11.40 0.37
N LEU A 395 -10.74 12.25 1.03
CA LEU A 395 -9.29 12.19 1.01
C LEU A 395 -8.69 11.51 2.24
N ALA A 396 -9.41 11.50 3.35
CA ALA A 396 -8.90 11.11 4.66
C ALA A 396 -8.26 9.72 4.66
N THR A 397 -8.89 8.73 4.04
CA THR A 397 -8.43 7.34 3.99
C THR A 397 -7.47 7.09 2.83
N PRO A 398 -7.77 7.43 1.56
CA PRO A 398 -6.90 7.09 0.44
C PRO A 398 -5.50 7.71 0.55
N THR A 399 -5.40 8.96 1.00
CA THR A 399 -4.08 9.61 1.14
C THR A 399 -3.22 8.95 2.22
N ALA A 400 -3.81 8.55 3.35
CA ALA A 400 -3.07 7.88 4.41
C ALA A 400 -2.63 6.47 3.99
N ILE A 401 -3.47 5.71 3.28
CA ILE A 401 -3.11 4.39 2.73
C ILE A 401 -1.97 4.54 1.72
N MET A 402 -2.06 5.50 0.81
CA MET A 402 -1.03 5.74 -0.19
C MET A 402 0.33 6.09 0.44
N VAL A 403 0.31 6.93 1.48
CA VAL A 403 1.53 7.25 2.24
C VAL A 403 2.04 6.03 3.01
N GLY A 404 1.14 5.25 3.64
CA GLY A 404 1.48 4.05 4.41
C GLY A 404 2.07 2.94 3.56
N THR A 405 1.47 2.63 2.41
CA THR A 405 1.99 1.63 1.46
C THR A 405 3.33 2.09 0.86
N GLY A 406 3.46 3.39 0.55
CA GLY A 406 4.71 3.97 0.08
C GLY A 406 5.82 3.90 1.13
N LEU A 407 5.50 4.19 2.40
CA LEU A 407 6.45 4.04 3.51
C LEU A 407 6.86 2.58 3.72
N GLY A 408 5.92 1.64 3.60
CA GLY A 408 6.22 0.21 3.60
C GLY A 408 7.22 -0.15 2.50
N ALA A 409 6.96 0.25 1.27
CA ALA A 409 7.81 -0.03 0.12
C ALA A 409 9.24 0.56 0.28
N GLU A 410 9.37 1.80 0.81
CA GLU A 410 10.67 2.41 1.12
C GLU A 410 11.49 1.58 2.15
N HIS A 411 10.82 0.76 2.97
CA HIS A 411 11.45 -0.14 3.95
C HIS A 411 11.56 -1.60 3.47
N GLY A 412 11.21 -1.90 2.21
CA GLY A 412 11.19 -3.25 1.69
C GLY A 412 10.02 -4.10 2.20
N ILE A 413 8.93 -3.47 2.66
CA ILE A 413 7.70 -4.10 3.14
C ILE A 413 6.59 -3.82 2.14
N LEU A 414 6.17 -4.83 1.39
CA LEU A 414 5.18 -4.70 0.32
C LEU A 414 3.82 -5.21 0.79
N TYR A 415 2.85 -4.33 0.90
CA TYR A 415 1.45 -4.69 1.15
C TYR A 415 0.75 -4.86 -0.19
N LYS A 416 0.12 -6.01 -0.45
CA LYS A 416 -0.60 -6.26 -1.70
C LYS A 416 -1.96 -5.58 -1.80
N ARG A 417 -2.56 -5.24 -0.65
CA ARG A 417 -3.90 -4.66 -0.57
C ARG A 417 -4.00 -3.65 0.55
N GLY A 418 -4.83 -2.62 0.35
CA GLY A 418 -5.04 -1.57 1.36
C GLY A 418 -5.80 -2.05 2.60
N ASP A 419 -6.64 -3.08 2.49
CA ASP A 419 -7.30 -3.72 3.63
C ASP A 419 -6.32 -4.48 4.51
N VAL A 420 -5.30 -5.11 3.94
CA VAL A 420 -4.22 -5.76 4.69
C VAL A 420 -3.47 -4.74 5.54
N LEU A 421 -3.15 -3.57 4.98
CA LEU A 421 -2.53 -2.48 5.73
C LEU A 421 -3.43 -2.00 6.89
N GLU A 422 -4.77 -2.03 6.72
CA GLU A 422 -5.71 -1.70 7.80
C GLU A 422 -5.76 -2.78 8.87
N LEU A 423 -5.74 -4.06 8.49
CA LEU A 423 -6.04 -5.17 9.39
C LEU A 423 -4.81 -5.69 10.14
N ALA A 424 -3.61 -5.56 9.57
CA ALA A 424 -2.40 -6.18 10.12
C ALA A 424 -2.13 -5.84 11.61
N HIS A 425 -2.37 -4.61 12.03
CA HIS A 425 -2.16 -4.21 13.42
C HIS A 425 -3.19 -4.83 14.40
N LYS A 426 -4.33 -5.33 13.88
CA LYS A 426 -5.41 -5.92 14.72
C LYS A 426 -5.15 -7.39 15.06
N ALA A 427 -4.22 -8.06 14.36
CA ALA A 427 -3.95 -9.47 14.62
C ALA A 427 -3.69 -9.73 16.11
N ASP A 428 -4.28 -10.80 16.63
CA ASP A 428 -4.12 -11.23 18.01
C ASP A 428 -2.92 -12.17 18.14
N VAL A 429 -2.74 -13.04 17.13
CA VAL A 429 -1.77 -14.13 17.12
C VAL A 429 -0.89 -14.03 15.88
N LEU A 430 0.42 -14.18 16.06
CA LEU A 430 1.36 -14.40 14.98
C LEU A 430 1.93 -15.81 15.07
N VAL A 431 1.74 -16.59 14.01
CA VAL A 431 2.27 -17.94 13.86
C VAL A 431 3.49 -17.87 12.95
N PHE A 432 4.62 -18.30 13.45
CA PHE A 432 5.87 -18.35 12.69
C PHE A 432 6.22 -19.78 12.33
N ASP A 433 6.51 -20.04 11.07
CA ASP A 433 7.21 -21.26 10.73
C ASP A 433 8.61 -21.25 11.35
N LYS A 434 9.14 -22.42 11.65
CA LYS A 434 10.51 -22.51 12.19
C LYS A 434 11.55 -22.32 11.09
N THR A 435 11.51 -23.20 10.08
CA THR A 435 12.60 -23.40 9.10
C THR A 435 12.64 -22.23 8.08
N GLY A 436 13.80 -21.60 7.91
CA GLY A 436 13.93 -20.46 6.99
C GLY A 436 13.27 -19.16 7.49
N THR A 437 12.44 -19.22 8.54
CA THR A 437 11.75 -18.07 9.13
C THR A 437 12.39 -17.66 10.45
N ILE A 438 12.19 -18.42 11.54
CA ILE A 438 12.88 -18.20 12.83
C ILE A 438 14.36 -18.57 12.73
N THR A 439 14.67 -19.59 11.93
CA THR A 439 16.00 -20.08 11.66
C THR A 439 16.48 -19.65 10.27
N GLN A 440 17.76 -19.83 9.97
CA GLN A 440 18.37 -19.40 8.71
C GLN A 440 17.96 -20.25 7.49
N GLY A 441 17.38 -21.43 7.71
CA GLY A 441 17.04 -22.41 6.66
C GLY A 441 18.26 -23.09 6.06
N LYS A 442 19.42 -22.98 6.72
CA LYS A 442 20.70 -23.55 6.30
C LYS A 442 21.27 -24.36 7.46
N PRO A 443 21.02 -25.68 7.49
CA PRO A 443 21.65 -26.54 8.49
C PRO A 443 23.17 -26.38 8.47
N GLN A 444 23.78 -26.37 9.63
CA GLN A 444 25.23 -26.26 9.80
C GLN A 444 25.69 -27.32 10.82
N LEU A 445 26.92 -27.82 10.66
CA LEU A 445 27.57 -28.62 11.68
C LEU A 445 27.91 -27.71 12.86
N VAL A 446 27.32 -27.98 14.02
CA VAL A 446 27.49 -27.18 15.24
C VAL A 446 28.39 -27.87 16.24
N SER A 447 28.28 -29.16 16.35
CA SER A 447 29.04 -29.97 17.34
C SER A 447 29.63 -31.21 16.70
N SER A 448 30.83 -31.60 17.12
CA SER A 448 31.52 -32.79 16.65
C SER A 448 32.22 -33.46 17.84
N TYR A 449 31.84 -34.70 18.09
CA TYR A 449 32.43 -35.55 19.11
C TYR A 449 33.06 -36.77 18.42
N THR A 450 34.32 -37.05 18.74
CA THR A 450 35.07 -38.19 18.18
C THR A 450 35.37 -39.18 19.27
N TYR A 451 35.21 -40.46 18.97
CA TYR A 451 35.46 -41.60 19.89
C TYR A 451 36.59 -42.47 19.34
N GLY A 452 37.55 -42.77 20.18
CA GLY A 452 38.74 -43.53 19.78
C GLY A 452 39.78 -42.68 19.04
N ASN A 453 40.59 -43.30 18.18
CA ASN A 453 41.77 -42.67 17.53
C ASN A 453 41.45 -42.07 16.15
N SER A 454 40.23 -41.69 15.86
CA SER A 454 39.86 -41.27 14.50
C SER A 454 39.86 -39.76 14.32
N GLY A 455 41.05 -39.16 14.11
CA GLY A 455 41.19 -37.77 13.70
C GLY A 455 40.59 -37.43 12.32
N ALA A 456 40.08 -38.44 11.59
CA ALA A 456 39.50 -38.29 10.25
C ALA A 456 37.95 -38.48 10.23
N ALA A 457 37.29 -38.48 11.40
CA ALA A 457 35.86 -38.78 11.46
C ALA A 457 34.98 -37.84 10.63
N LEU A 458 35.26 -36.53 10.61
CA LEU A 458 34.54 -35.56 9.78
C LEU A 458 34.79 -35.80 8.29
N GLN A 459 36.03 -36.09 7.90
CA GLN A 459 36.40 -36.42 6.51
C GLN A 459 35.67 -37.68 6.01
N LEU A 460 35.60 -38.73 6.84
CA LEU A 460 34.87 -39.93 6.52
C LEU A 460 33.37 -39.71 6.39
N LEU A 461 32.78 -38.96 7.32
CA LEU A 461 31.36 -38.61 7.27
C LEU A 461 31.06 -37.76 6.01
N ALA A 462 31.87 -36.74 5.71
CA ALA A 462 31.71 -35.91 4.52
C ALA A 462 31.82 -36.74 3.24
N SER A 463 32.76 -37.70 3.19
CA SER A 463 32.93 -38.61 2.05
C SER A 463 31.73 -39.53 1.84
N LEU A 464 31.08 -39.98 2.91
CA LEU A 464 29.80 -40.71 2.85
C LEU A 464 28.67 -39.83 2.33
N GLU A 465 28.56 -38.60 2.85
CA GLU A 465 27.50 -37.65 2.49
C GLU A 465 27.68 -37.04 1.09
N ALA A 466 28.86 -37.13 0.49
CA ALA A 466 29.15 -36.59 -0.84
C ALA A 466 28.25 -37.12 -1.97
N LYS A 467 27.68 -38.33 -1.76
CA LYS A 467 26.74 -38.97 -2.69
C LYS A 467 25.28 -38.87 -2.22
N SER A 468 25.02 -38.11 -1.14
CA SER A 468 23.69 -37.89 -0.56
C SER A 468 23.11 -36.54 -1.02
N GLU A 469 21.83 -36.54 -1.36
CA GLU A 469 21.08 -35.30 -1.67
C GLU A 469 20.40 -34.71 -0.42
N HIS A 470 20.66 -35.27 0.76
CA HIS A 470 19.98 -34.84 1.99
C HIS A 470 20.54 -33.51 2.50
N PRO A 471 19.70 -32.50 2.92
CA PRO A 471 20.17 -31.20 3.41
C PRO A 471 21.16 -31.27 4.57
N LEU A 472 21.06 -32.29 5.44
CA LEU A 472 22.01 -32.52 6.53
C LEU A 472 23.41 -32.93 6.01
N GLY A 473 23.46 -33.67 4.89
CA GLY A 473 24.70 -34.03 4.23
C GLY A 473 25.44 -32.82 3.69
N GLN A 474 24.69 -31.87 3.11
CA GLN A 474 25.28 -30.63 2.62
C GLN A 474 25.97 -29.82 3.74
N ALA A 475 25.38 -29.80 4.95
CA ALA A 475 25.99 -29.15 6.12
C ALA A 475 27.34 -29.79 6.51
N ILE A 476 27.45 -31.11 6.41
CA ILE A 476 28.69 -31.82 6.67
C ILE A 476 29.73 -31.55 5.59
N LEU A 477 29.32 -31.53 4.32
CA LEU A 477 30.23 -31.21 3.20
C LEU A 477 30.82 -29.77 3.31
N VAL A 478 29.97 -28.80 3.61
CA VAL A 478 30.44 -27.40 3.84
C VAL A 478 31.41 -27.33 5.02
N ALA A 479 31.18 -28.10 6.10
CA ALA A 479 32.10 -28.10 7.22
C ALA A 479 33.45 -28.72 6.85
N ALA A 480 33.46 -29.82 6.07
CA ALA A 480 34.68 -30.44 5.60
C ALA A 480 35.47 -29.51 4.62
N GLU A 481 34.77 -28.81 3.75
CA GLU A 481 35.37 -27.82 2.84
C GLU A 481 36.03 -26.65 3.61
N ASN A 482 35.38 -26.13 4.65
CA ASN A 482 35.92 -25.07 5.50
C ASN A 482 37.20 -25.54 6.26
N ASP A 483 37.25 -26.82 6.61
CA ASP A 483 38.44 -27.44 7.25
C ASP A 483 39.49 -27.90 6.22
N ASN A 484 39.29 -27.61 4.91
CA ASN A 484 40.16 -28.05 3.81
C ASN A 484 40.42 -29.54 3.78
N LEU A 485 39.39 -30.37 4.04
CA LEU A 485 39.49 -31.84 4.03
C LEU A 485 39.17 -32.37 2.62
N ASP A 486 40.09 -33.12 2.04
CA ASP A 486 39.86 -33.82 0.77
C ASP A 486 38.88 -34.97 0.94
N LEU A 487 37.89 -35.09 0.05
CA LEU A 487 36.93 -36.19 0.11
C LEU A 487 37.56 -37.49 -0.39
N LEU A 488 37.26 -38.58 0.33
CA LEU A 488 37.71 -39.92 0.01
C LEU A 488 36.73 -40.60 -0.98
N GLU A 489 37.25 -41.41 -1.89
CA GLU A 489 36.41 -42.17 -2.80
C GLU A 489 35.84 -43.37 -2.09
N MET A 490 34.51 -43.42 -1.92
CA MET A 490 33.78 -44.48 -1.22
C MET A 490 33.21 -45.51 -2.20
N ASP A 491 33.38 -46.79 -1.87
CA ASP A 491 32.84 -47.95 -2.60
C ASP A 491 31.52 -48.41 -1.98
N ASN A 492 30.72 -49.18 -2.75
CA ASN A 492 29.51 -49.85 -2.29
C ASN A 492 28.54 -48.94 -1.54
N PHE A 493 28.37 -47.69 -2.00
CA PHE A 493 27.46 -46.72 -1.39
C PHE A 493 26.01 -47.19 -1.50
N SER A 494 25.28 -47.12 -0.39
CA SER A 494 23.83 -47.37 -0.34
C SER A 494 23.16 -46.42 0.66
N SER A 495 22.04 -45.84 0.24
CA SER A 495 21.16 -45.04 1.10
C SER A 495 20.05 -45.88 1.68
N LEU A 496 19.90 -45.84 3.00
CA LEU A 496 18.88 -46.52 3.78
C LEU A 496 17.78 -45.52 4.15
N THR A 497 16.69 -45.56 3.41
CA THR A 497 15.61 -44.55 3.51
C THR A 497 15.15 -44.34 4.97
N GLY A 498 15.23 -43.06 5.43
CA GLY A 498 14.83 -42.65 6.78
C GLY A 498 15.76 -43.12 7.92
N ARG A 499 16.90 -43.74 7.63
CA ARG A 499 17.84 -44.28 8.62
C ARG A 499 19.24 -43.70 8.50
N GLY A 500 19.80 -43.69 7.29
CA GLY A 500 21.17 -43.21 7.06
C GLY A 500 21.81 -43.76 5.80
N LEU A 501 23.12 -43.84 5.82
CA LEU A 501 23.97 -44.22 4.69
C LEU A 501 24.94 -45.32 5.10
N THR A 502 25.33 -46.14 4.14
CA THR A 502 26.41 -47.11 4.29
C THR A 502 27.33 -47.09 3.08
N ALA A 503 28.63 -47.22 3.29
CA ALA A 503 29.62 -47.39 2.25
C ALA A 503 30.86 -48.11 2.76
N SER A 504 31.75 -48.48 1.84
CA SER A 504 33.05 -49.14 2.18
C SER A 504 34.20 -48.26 1.76
N TYR A 505 35.27 -48.24 2.57
CA TYR A 505 36.54 -47.58 2.24
C TYR A 505 37.72 -48.36 2.85
N ALA A 506 38.74 -48.58 2.10
CA ALA A 506 39.96 -49.30 2.52
C ALA A 506 39.66 -50.66 3.19
N GLY A 507 38.65 -51.39 2.73
CA GLY A 507 38.23 -52.71 3.23
C GLY A 507 37.42 -52.68 4.52
N LYS A 508 36.99 -51.49 5.02
CA LYS A 508 36.15 -51.29 6.19
C LYS A 508 34.77 -50.80 5.78
N THR A 509 33.76 -51.14 6.57
CA THR A 509 32.38 -50.70 6.37
C THR A 509 32.07 -49.52 7.29
N TYR A 510 31.54 -48.46 6.72
CA TYR A 510 31.11 -47.24 7.43
C TYR A 510 29.60 -47.09 7.39
N LEU A 511 29.03 -46.72 8.53
CA LEU A 511 27.62 -46.42 8.69
C LEU A 511 27.46 -44.97 9.21
N ALA A 512 26.68 -44.15 8.52
CA ALA A 512 26.31 -42.82 8.98
C ALA A 512 24.80 -42.73 9.09
N GLY A 513 24.25 -42.28 10.24
CA GLY A 513 22.79 -42.14 10.36
C GLY A 513 22.28 -41.91 11.77
N ASN A 514 21.00 -42.20 11.97
CA ASN A 514 20.30 -41.94 13.22
C ASN A 514 20.51 -43.09 14.25
N GLN A 515 20.03 -42.90 15.47
CA GLN A 515 20.12 -43.90 16.55
C GLN A 515 19.47 -45.22 16.18
N THR A 516 18.39 -45.21 15.39
CA THR A 516 17.69 -46.44 14.96
C THR A 516 18.60 -47.31 14.10
N LEU A 517 19.30 -46.74 13.12
CA LEU A 517 20.27 -47.47 12.30
C LEU A 517 21.37 -48.10 13.16
N MET A 518 21.94 -47.32 14.08
CA MET A 518 23.01 -47.82 14.96
C MET A 518 22.55 -48.97 15.85
N THR A 519 21.30 -48.90 16.35
CA THR A 519 20.71 -49.98 17.17
C THR A 519 20.45 -51.24 16.37
N GLU A 520 19.94 -51.14 15.14
CA GLU A 520 19.71 -52.28 14.24
C GLU A 520 21.01 -52.98 13.86
N GLU A 521 22.09 -52.23 13.63
CA GLU A 521 23.41 -52.71 13.29
C GLU A 521 24.25 -53.07 14.55
N LYS A 522 23.62 -53.05 15.74
CA LYS A 522 24.20 -53.44 17.04
C LYS A 522 25.46 -52.66 17.41
N VAL A 523 25.55 -51.42 17.03
CA VAL A 523 26.65 -50.51 17.44
C VAL A 523 26.43 -50.10 18.90
N ASP A 524 27.47 -50.22 19.72
CA ASP A 524 27.43 -49.81 21.13
C ASP A 524 27.51 -48.26 21.22
N LEU A 525 26.43 -47.65 21.73
CA LEU A 525 26.29 -46.19 21.89
C LEU A 525 26.52 -45.72 23.34
N THR A 526 26.94 -46.59 24.24
CA THR A 526 27.07 -46.28 25.68
C THR A 526 28.00 -45.10 25.93
N SER A 527 29.11 -45.02 25.16
CA SER A 527 30.09 -43.92 25.27
C SER A 527 29.56 -42.56 24.80
N ALA A 528 28.55 -42.55 23.94
CA ALA A 528 27.99 -41.33 23.36
C ALA A 528 26.70 -40.85 24.04
N GLN A 529 26.18 -41.59 25.03
CA GLN A 529 24.88 -41.33 25.62
C GLN A 529 24.74 -39.89 26.19
N ALA A 530 25.78 -39.42 26.89
CA ALA A 530 25.79 -38.08 27.47
C ALA A 530 25.84 -37.00 26.38
N ASP A 531 26.71 -37.18 25.37
CA ASP A 531 26.85 -36.21 24.26
C ASP A 531 25.60 -36.22 23.39
N PHE A 532 24.98 -37.36 23.16
CA PHE A 532 23.70 -37.46 22.47
C PHE A 532 22.57 -36.67 23.19
N GLN A 533 22.49 -36.83 24.54
CA GLN A 533 21.52 -36.08 25.33
C GLN A 533 21.79 -34.57 25.28
N ASN A 534 23.05 -34.16 25.32
CA ASN A 534 23.43 -32.74 25.19
C ASN A 534 23.03 -32.21 23.83
N LEU A 535 23.36 -32.88 22.72
CA LEU A 535 22.97 -32.46 21.38
C LEU A 535 21.45 -32.31 21.22
N THR A 536 20.71 -33.31 21.68
CA THR A 536 19.23 -33.28 21.56
C THR A 536 18.60 -32.21 22.45
N SER A 537 19.13 -31.98 23.66
CA SER A 537 18.66 -30.90 24.53
C SER A 537 18.95 -29.51 23.96
N ASP A 538 20.03 -29.38 23.17
CA ASP A 538 20.39 -28.13 22.47
C ASP A 538 19.63 -27.93 21.14
N GLY A 539 18.77 -28.89 20.77
CA GLY A 539 17.98 -28.81 19.53
C GLY A 539 18.75 -29.18 18.28
N GLN A 540 19.89 -29.90 18.42
CA GLN A 540 20.68 -30.36 17.30
C GLN A 540 20.18 -31.74 16.82
N THR A 541 20.27 -32.00 15.53
CA THR A 541 20.01 -33.33 14.96
C THR A 541 21.29 -34.17 15.01
N PRO A 542 21.31 -35.26 15.79
CA PRO A 542 22.50 -36.10 15.92
C PRO A 542 22.67 -37.03 14.72
N ILE A 543 23.87 -37.10 14.19
CA ILE A 543 24.32 -38.02 13.16
C ILE A 543 25.45 -38.84 13.75
N PHE A 544 25.25 -40.17 13.87
CA PHE A 544 26.25 -41.11 14.32
C PHE A 544 27.09 -41.58 13.14
N LEU A 545 28.37 -41.78 13.36
CA LEU A 545 29.30 -42.42 12.44
C LEU A 545 29.95 -43.66 13.10
N ALA A 546 29.82 -44.79 12.45
CA ALA A 546 30.44 -46.06 12.93
C ALA A 546 31.35 -46.67 11.87
N GLU A 547 32.41 -47.33 12.29
CA GLU A 547 33.37 -48.13 11.50
C GLU A 547 33.35 -49.57 11.98
N ASP A 548 33.05 -50.52 11.10
CA ASP A 548 32.99 -51.97 11.41
C ASP A 548 32.22 -52.28 12.72
N GLY A 549 31.05 -51.64 12.91
CA GLY A 549 30.20 -51.82 14.10
C GLY A 549 30.67 -51.08 15.36
N LYS A 550 31.71 -50.26 15.30
CA LYS A 550 32.19 -49.45 16.42
C LYS A 550 31.92 -47.97 16.18
N LEU A 551 31.38 -47.29 17.18
CA LEU A 551 31.15 -45.85 17.12
C LEU A 551 32.48 -45.07 17.05
N ILE A 552 32.64 -44.21 16.04
CA ILE A 552 33.83 -43.37 15.86
C ILE A 552 33.51 -41.87 15.89
N GLY A 553 32.25 -41.48 15.72
CA GLY A 553 31.86 -40.06 15.78
C GLY A 553 30.38 -39.85 16.04
N LEU A 554 30.07 -38.69 16.63
CA LEU A 554 28.73 -38.19 16.82
C LEU A 554 28.75 -36.69 16.44
N PHE A 555 27.93 -36.31 15.48
CA PHE A 555 27.91 -34.98 14.92
C PHE A 555 26.54 -34.35 15.13
N GLY A 556 26.50 -33.08 15.55
CA GLY A 556 25.29 -32.32 15.78
C GLY A 556 25.08 -31.30 14.67
N VAL A 557 24.05 -31.48 13.90
CA VAL A 557 23.64 -30.51 12.86
C VAL A 557 22.41 -29.76 13.31
N ALA A 558 22.43 -28.42 13.21
CA ALA A 558 21.29 -27.58 13.54
C ALA A 558 21.13 -26.44 12.53
N ASP A 559 19.88 -26.08 12.31
CA ASP A 559 19.55 -24.85 11.63
C ASP A 559 19.58 -23.70 12.66
N GLN A 560 20.51 -22.78 12.47
CA GLN A 560 20.78 -21.73 13.45
C GLN A 560 19.63 -20.72 13.50
N VAL A 561 19.26 -20.31 14.72
CA VAL A 561 18.30 -19.23 14.98
C VAL A 561 18.87 -17.92 14.43
N LYS A 562 18.05 -17.12 13.73
CA LYS A 562 18.44 -15.78 13.29
C LYS A 562 18.69 -14.89 14.49
N ALA A 563 19.68 -13.98 14.38
CA ALA A 563 20.11 -13.12 15.47
C ALA A 563 19.02 -12.19 16.00
N ASP A 564 18.07 -11.81 15.13
CA ASP A 564 16.97 -10.88 15.42
C ASP A 564 15.69 -11.58 15.92
N SER A 565 15.65 -12.92 16.01
CA SER A 565 14.46 -13.68 16.40
C SER A 565 13.99 -13.37 17.82
N ALA A 566 14.90 -13.30 18.78
CA ALA A 566 14.55 -13.02 20.18
C ALA A 566 14.05 -11.57 20.36
N ASP A 567 14.68 -10.62 19.69
CA ASP A 567 14.29 -9.21 19.74
C ASP A 567 12.90 -9.00 19.11
N MET A 568 12.62 -9.70 18.00
CA MET A 568 11.32 -9.68 17.34
C MET A 568 10.23 -10.23 18.27
N VAL A 569 10.43 -11.39 18.91
CA VAL A 569 9.47 -11.98 19.84
C VAL A 569 9.21 -11.04 21.02
N ALA A 570 10.26 -10.46 21.60
CA ALA A 570 10.13 -9.50 22.70
C ALA A 570 9.32 -8.26 22.27
N ALA A 571 9.59 -7.72 21.06
CA ALA A 571 8.86 -6.57 20.53
C ALA A 571 7.38 -6.87 20.26
N LEU A 572 7.05 -8.06 19.74
CA LEU A 572 5.67 -8.49 19.52
C LEU A 572 4.92 -8.69 20.85
N HIS A 573 5.56 -9.27 21.85
CA HIS A 573 4.98 -9.37 23.21
C HIS A 573 4.72 -7.99 23.82
N GLN A 574 5.62 -7.00 23.64
CA GLN A 574 5.39 -5.62 24.08
C GLN A 574 4.20 -4.97 23.36
N MET A 575 3.92 -5.37 22.11
CA MET A 575 2.73 -4.95 21.37
C MET A 575 1.46 -5.72 21.78
N GLY A 576 1.53 -6.61 22.77
CA GLY A 576 0.41 -7.41 23.25
C GLY A 576 0.02 -8.55 22.32
N LYS A 577 0.93 -9.02 21.45
CA LYS A 577 0.67 -10.11 20.49
C LYS A 577 1.10 -11.46 21.08
N GLU A 578 0.27 -12.49 20.84
CA GLU A 578 0.65 -13.88 21.11
C GLU A 578 1.53 -14.38 19.96
N VAL A 579 2.67 -15.01 20.30
CA VAL A 579 3.60 -15.57 19.31
C VAL A 579 3.60 -17.09 19.45
N ILE A 580 3.36 -17.79 18.33
CA ILE A 580 3.33 -19.25 18.24
C ILE A 580 4.39 -19.70 17.24
N MET A 581 5.17 -20.72 17.58
CA MET A 581 6.04 -21.40 16.62
C MET A 581 5.38 -22.65 16.10
N LEU A 582 5.37 -22.82 14.77
CA LEU A 582 4.84 -23.97 14.05
C LEU A 582 5.99 -24.73 13.38
N THR A 583 6.09 -26.04 13.57
CA THR A 583 7.18 -26.84 13.01
C THR A 583 6.82 -28.31 12.82
N GLY A 584 7.45 -28.95 11.83
CA GLY A 584 7.41 -30.41 11.66
C GLY A 584 8.38 -31.19 12.57
N ASP A 585 9.25 -30.50 13.30
CA ASP A 585 10.23 -31.16 14.20
C ASP A 585 9.55 -31.87 15.37
N ASN A 586 10.32 -32.72 16.03
CA ASN A 586 9.91 -33.32 17.29
C ASN A 586 9.78 -32.24 18.40
N ASP A 587 9.03 -32.60 19.45
CA ASP A 587 8.68 -31.63 20.51
C ASP A 587 9.91 -31.12 21.28
N GLN A 588 10.91 -31.98 21.54
CA GLN A 588 12.12 -31.59 22.29
C GLN A 588 12.92 -30.52 21.55
N THR A 589 13.19 -30.73 20.26
CA THR A 589 13.91 -29.75 19.40
C THR A 589 13.14 -28.46 19.29
N ALA A 590 11.83 -28.57 19.10
CA ALA A 590 10.94 -27.39 18.97
C ALA A 590 10.92 -26.55 20.26
N GLN A 591 10.79 -27.20 21.43
CA GLN A 591 10.82 -26.52 22.74
C GLN A 591 12.17 -25.86 23.02
N ALA A 592 13.29 -26.52 22.69
CA ALA A 592 14.62 -25.97 22.87
C ALA A 592 14.82 -24.67 22.07
N ILE A 593 14.38 -24.62 20.80
CA ILE A 593 14.45 -23.43 19.96
C ILE A 593 13.52 -22.33 20.49
N ALA A 594 12.27 -22.68 20.83
CA ALA A 594 11.30 -21.74 21.35
C ALA A 594 11.77 -21.05 22.65
N GLN A 595 12.40 -21.81 23.54
CA GLN A 595 12.99 -21.28 24.77
C GLN A 595 14.11 -20.27 24.48
N LYS A 596 14.99 -20.56 23.51
CA LYS A 596 16.08 -19.65 23.09
C LYS A 596 15.56 -18.30 22.60
N VAL A 597 14.43 -18.29 21.91
CA VAL A 597 13.84 -17.06 21.34
C VAL A 597 12.74 -16.44 22.20
N GLY A 598 12.32 -17.09 23.30
CA GLY A 598 11.30 -16.56 24.22
C GLY A 598 9.86 -16.85 23.78
N ILE A 599 9.61 -17.80 22.89
CA ILE A 599 8.27 -18.23 22.47
C ILE A 599 7.71 -19.21 23.49
N LYS A 600 6.48 -18.98 23.96
CA LYS A 600 5.83 -19.81 24.99
C LYS A 600 4.96 -20.94 24.42
N ARG A 601 4.38 -20.75 23.25
CA ARG A 601 3.48 -21.73 22.63
C ARG A 601 4.11 -22.30 21.37
N VAL A 602 4.22 -23.62 21.33
CA VAL A 602 4.80 -24.36 20.21
C VAL A 602 3.79 -25.39 19.73
N ILE A 603 3.68 -25.57 18.43
CA ILE A 603 2.92 -26.62 17.77
C ILE A 603 3.92 -27.40 16.93
N SER A 604 4.33 -28.56 17.42
CA SER A 604 5.35 -29.44 16.85
C SER A 604 4.73 -30.60 16.08
N GLN A 605 5.55 -31.36 15.34
CA GLN A 605 5.17 -32.57 14.59
C GLN A 605 4.04 -32.34 13.56
N VAL A 606 3.95 -31.14 12.99
CA VAL A 606 2.91 -30.78 12.01
C VAL A 606 3.41 -31.04 10.60
N LEU A 607 2.68 -31.87 9.87
CA LEU A 607 2.97 -32.11 8.45
C LEU A 607 2.66 -30.86 7.60
N PRO A 608 3.36 -30.63 6.49
CA PRO A 608 3.14 -29.44 5.64
C PRO A 608 1.66 -29.23 5.26
N GLN A 609 0.94 -30.33 4.98
CA GLN A 609 -0.49 -30.31 4.60
C GLN A 609 -1.42 -29.95 5.78
N GLU A 610 -0.97 -30.13 7.02
CA GLU A 610 -1.75 -29.85 8.23
C GLU A 610 -1.57 -28.44 8.76
N LYS A 611 -0.54 -27.70 8.29
CA LYS A 611 -0.29 -26.31 8.70
C LYS A 611 -1.50 -25.41 8.51
N SER A 612 -2.21 -25.53 7.38
CA SER A 612 -3.43 -24.76 7.11
C SER A 612 -4.55 -25.06 8.11
N ARG A 613 -4.67 -26.34 8.55
CA ARG A 613 -5.65 -26.74 9.55
C ARG A 613 -5.38 -26.09 10.90
N VAL A 614 -4.11 -26.05 11.32
CA VAL A 614 -3.70 -25.36 12.56
C VAL A 614 -4.12 -23.90 12.53
N ILE A 615 -3.92 -23.21 11.41
CA ILE A 615 -4.35 -21.82 11.23
C ILE A 615 -5.87 -21.71 11.35
N SER A 616 -6.63 -22.59 10.68
CA SER A 616 -8.10 -22.60 10.75
C SER A 616 -8.61 -22.86 12.17
N ASP A 617 -7.97 -23.75 12.93
CA ASP A 617 -8.33 -24.04 14.31
C ASP A 617 -8.12 -22.81 15.22
N LEU A 618 -7.03 -22.06 15.02
CA LEU A 618 -6.79 -20.79 15.75
C LEU A 618 -7.81 -19.71 15.38
N GLN A 619 -8.21 -19.62 14.11
CA GLN A 619 -9.28 -18.70 13.66
C GLN A 619 -10.65 -19.09 14.25
N ALA A 620 -10.91 -20.39 14.44
CA ALA A 620 -12.14 -20.85 15.09
C ALA A 620 -12.23 -20.41 16.56
N GLU A 621 -11.11 -20.10 17.22
CA GLU A 621 -11.06 -19.45 18.54
C GLU A 621 -11.44 -17.94 18.48
N ARG A 622 -11.89 -17.42 17.32
CA ARG A 622 -12.18 -16.00 17.04
C ARG A 622 -10.97 -15.07 17.18
N LYS A 623 -9.78 -15.59 16.96
CA LYS A 623 -8.55 -14.81 16.92
C LYS A 623 -8.23 -14.40 15.49
N SER A 624 -7.74 -13.19 15.31
CA SER A 624 -7.16 -12.77 14.04
C SER A 624 -5.72 -13.27 13.96
N VAL A 625 -5.42 -14.07 12.95
CA VAL A 625 -4.17 -14.84 12.82
C VAL A 625 -3.32 -14.30 11.66
N ILE A 626 -2.07 -13.98 11.96
CA ILE A 626 -1.04 -13.75 10.94
C ILE A 626 -0.17 -15.01 10.86
N MET A 627 0.04 -15.54 9.65
CA MET A 627 1.04 -16.57 9.38
C MET A 627 2.27 -15.93 8.74
N VAL A 628 3.46 -16.27 9.28
CA VAL A 628 4.76 -15.82 8.77
C VAL A 628 5.58 -17.03 8.35
N GLY A 629 6.00 -17.06 7.08
CA GLY A 629 6.73 -18.19 6.50
C GLY A 629 7.64 -17.78 5.34
N ASP A 630 8.36 -18.75 4.75
CA ASP A 630 9.23 -18.54 3.59
C ASP A 630 8.49 -18.54 2.23
N GLY A 631 7.24 -18.96 2.22
CA GLY A 631 6.35 -18.99 1.06
C GLY A 631 6.45 -20.25 0.18
N ILE A 632 7.46 -21.07 0.31
CA ILE A 632 7.64 -22.27 -0.55
C ILE A 632 6.80 -23.43 -0.01
N ASN A 633 7.00 -23.77 1.25
CA ASN A 633 6.30 -24.89 1.92
C ASN A 633 5.03 -24.44 2.64
N ASP A 634 4.90 -23.16 2.92
CA ASP A 634 3.87 -22.57 3.75
C ASP A 634 2.76 -21.88 2.97
N ALA A 635 2.82 -21.88 1.62
CA ALA A 635 1.85 -21.21 0.77
C ALA A 635 0.37 -21.48 1.10
N PRO A 636 -0.04 -22.74 1.38
CA PRO A 636 -1.42 -23.00 1.81
C PRO A 636 -1.76 -22.41 3.17
N ALA A 637 -0.83 -22.38 4.12
CA ALA A 637 -1.04 -21.81 5.45
C ALA A 637 -1.07 -20.28 5.41
N LEU A 638 -0.19 -19.66 4.60
CA LEU A 638 -0.19 -18.22 4.33
C LEU A 638 -1.51 -17.75 3.71
N ALA A 639 -2.04 -18.52 2.75
CA ALA A 639 -3.31 -18.21 2.10
C ALA A 639 -4.54 -18.45 3.01
N THR A 640 -4.44 -19.32 4.01
CA THR A 640 -5.52 -19.63 4.95
C THR A 640 -5.62 -18.61 6.08
N ALA A 641 -4.51 -18.02 6.49
CA ALA A 641 -4.46 -17.02 7.55
C ALA A 641 -5.27 -15.76 7.18
N ASP A 642 -5.68 -14.96 8.17
CA ASP A 642 -6.30 -13.66 7.91
C ASP A 642 -5.33 -12.74 7.17
N ILE A 643 -4.03 -12.88 7.46
CA ILE A 643 -2.95 -12.22 6.72
C ILE A 643 -1.75 -13.17 6.65
N GLY A 644 -1.26 -13.42 5.44
CA GLY A 644 -0.01 -14.11 5.19
C GLY A 644 1.14 -13.13 5.02
N ILE A 645 2.27 -13.37 5.71
CA ILE A 645 3.52 -12.62 5.55
C ILE A 645 4.59 -13.57 5.02
N ALA A 646 5.08 -13.34 3.81
CA ALA A 646 6.20 -14.08 3.25
C ALA A 646 7.52 -13.35 3.47
N MET A 647 8.55 -14.10 3.84
CA MET A 647 9.90 -13.60 4.08
C MET A 647 10.85 -14.02 2.97
N GLY A 648 11.67 -13.09 2.50
CA GLY A 648 12.76 -13.34 1.56
C GLY A 648 12.45 -12.94 0.13
N SER A 649 13.47 -12.50 -0.54
CA SER A 649 13.41 -11.98 -1.90
C SER A 649 13.19 -13.10 -2.93
N GLY A 650 12.14 -12.98 -3.72
CA GLY A 650 12.22 -13.40 -5.11
C GLY A 650 11.77 -14.79 -5.47
N THR A 651 11.08 -15.55 -4.64
CA THR A 651 10.32 -16.68 -5.17
C THR A 651 8.96 -16.17 -5.64
N ASP A 652 8.63 -16.40 -6.91
CA ASP A 652 7.33 -16.05 -7.49
C ASP A 652 6.17 -16.60 -6.64
N ILE A 653 6.37 -17.77 -6.00
CA ILE A 653 5.40 -18.42 -5.10
C ILE A 653 5.14 -17.60 -3.82
N ALA A 654 6.19 -17.05 -3.19
CA ALA A 654 6.04 -16.22 -1.99
C ALA A 654 5.31 -14.92 -2.31
N MET A 655 5.67 -14.32 -3.46
CA MET A 655 4.98 -13.12 -3.95
C MET A 655 3.53 -13.39 -4.36
N GLU A 656 3.16 -14.60 -4.73
CA GLU A 656 1.80 -14.95 -5.13
C GLU A 656 0.90 -15.28 -3.94
N SER A 657 1.41 -15.98 -2.92
CA SER A 657 0.62 -16.59 -1.82
C SER A 657 0.39 -15.66 -0.64
N ALA A 658 1.29 -14.71 -0.35
CA ALA A 658 1.23 -13.86 0.83
C ALA A 658 0.52 -12.53 0.57
N ASP A 659 -0.02 -11.90 1.61
CA ASP A 659 -0.62 -10.57 1.60
C ASP A 659 0.41 -9.45 1.84
N ILE A 660 1.45 -9.76 2.62
CA ILE A 660 2.59 -8.88 2.86
C ILE A 660 3.86 -9.63 2.45
N VAL A 661 4.72 -8.97 1.69
CA VAL A 661 6.01 -9.53 1.30
C VAL A 661 7.12 -8.68 1.91
N LEU A 662 8.01 -9.35 2.65
CA LEU A 662 9.20 -8.74 3.21
C LEU A 662 10.37 -9.04 2.29
N MET A 663 10.95 -8.02 1.69
CA MET A 663 12.04 -8.15 0.73
C MET A 663 13.36 -8.61 1.39
N LYS A 664 13.48 -8.40 2.69
CA LYS A 664 14.64 -8.81 3.49
C LYS A 664 14.31 -10.03 4.34
N PRO A 665 15.28 -10.89 4.61
CA PRO A 665 15.13 -11.99 5.56
C PRO A 665 15.22 -11.52 7.03
N ASN A 666 14.83 -10.29 7.34
CA ASN A 666 14.91 -9.68 8.68
C ASN A 666 13.55 -9.76 9.39
N LEU A 667 13.51 -10.45 10.52
CA LEU A 667 12.29 -10.64 11.31
C LEU A 667 11.77 -9.36 11.96
N MET A 668 12.63 -8.39 12.24
CA MET A 668 12.19 -7.10 12.75
C MET A 668 11.32 -6.32 11.76
N ASP A 669 11.35 -6.67 10.48
CA ASP A 669 10.47 -6.04 9.48
C ASP A 669 9.01 -6.49 9.62
N VAL A 670 8.73 -7.65 10.25
CA VAL A 670 7.37 -8.02 10.71
C VAL A 670 6.86 -7.00 11.73
N VAL A 671 7.68 -6.65 12.72
CA VAL A 671 7.33 -5.64 13.74
C VAL A 671 7.11 -4.27 13.09
N LYS A 672 7.97 -3.88 12.15
CA LYS A 672 7.81 -2.63 11.40
C LYS A 672 6.53 -2.63 10.56
N ALA A 673 6.18 -3.75 9.91
CA ALA A 673 4.93 -3.88 9.17
C ALA A 673 3.72 -3.59 10.06
N LEU A 674 3.65 -4.18 11.25
CA LEU A 674 2.57 -3.93 12.20
C LEU A 674 2.55 -2.46 12.69
N LYS A 675 3.71 -1.86 12.94
CA LYS A 675 3.81 -0.44 13.34
C LYS A 675 3.38 0.52 12.24
N ILE A 676 3.75 0.26 10.98
CA ILE A 676 3.29 1.05 9.82
C ILE A 676 1.76 0.95 9.70
N SER A 677 1.21 -0.26 9.81
CA SER A 677 -0.24 -0.49 9.84
C SER A 677 -0.90 0.36 10.93
N GLN A 678 -0.45 0.26 12.18
CA GLN A 678 -0.99 0.99 13.31
C GLN A 678 -0.89 2.52 13.12
N ALA A 679 0.26 3.01 12.65
CA ALA A 679 0.48 4.44 12.43
C ALA A 679 -0.43 4.97 11.32
N THR A 680 -0.64 4.19 10.24
CA THR A 680 -1.53 4.54 9.13
C THR A 680 -2.97 4.63 9.61
N ILE A 681 -3.46 3.65 10.37
CA ILE A 681 -4.82 3.67 10.91
C ILE A 681 -5.05 4.81 11.90
N THR A 682 -4.07 5.08 12.74
CA THR A 682 -4.13 6.26 13.64
C THR A 682 -4.28 7.54 12.83
N THR A 683 -3.50 7.69 11.76
CA THR A 683 -3.57 8.85 10.86
C THR A 683 -4.93 8.93 10.15
N ILE A 684 -5.50 7.79 9.71
CA ILE A 684 -6.85 7.77 9.12
C ILE A 684 -7.90 8.23 10.13
N LYS A 685 -7.86 7.73 11.37
CA LYS A 685 -8.78 8.14 12.43
C LYS A 685 -8.66 9.64 12.75
N GLU A 686 -7.44 10.17 12.84
CA GLU A 686 -7.18 11.59 13.01
C GLU A 686 -7.75 12.41 11.84
N ASN A 687 -7.52 11.96 10.61
CA ASN A 687 -8.05 12.62 9.40
C ASN A 687 -9.58 12.66 9.38
N LEU A 688 -10.23 11.53 9.69
CA LEU A 688 -11.69 11.43 9.77
C LEU A 688 -12.25 12.34 10.87
N PHE A 689 -11.60 12.35 12.05
CA PHE A 689 -11.99 13.24 13.14
C PHE A 689 -11.95 14.70 12.69
N TRP A 690 -10.87 15.17 12.09
CA TRP A 690 -10.76 16.54 11.60
C TRP A 690 -11.76 16.84 10.49
N ALA A 691 -11.97 15.91 9.55
CA ALA A 691 -12.95 16.08 8.47
C ALA A 691 -14.38 16.25 8.98
N PHE A 692 -14.76 15.58 10.08
CA PHE A 692 -16.10 15.69 10.65
C PHE A 692 -16.26 16.85 11.61
N ILE A 693 -15.26 17.14 12.46
CA ILE A 693 -15.42 18.14 13.52
C ILE A 693 -15.66 19.54 12.96
N TYR A 694 -15.01 19.90 11.82
CA TYR A 694 -15.27 21.15 11.15
C TYR A 694 -16.74 21.29 10.74
N ASN A 695 -17.33 20.25 10.18
CA ASN A 695 -18.74 20.28 9.76
C ASN A 695 -19.69 20.30 10.97
N ILE A 696 -19.44 19.46 12.00
CA ILE A 696 -20.28 19.36 13.21
C ILE A 696 -20.35 20.71 13.94
N LEU A 697 -19.22 21.41 14.04
CA LEU A 697 -19.19 22.71 14.74
C LEU A 697 -19.73 23.85 13.87
N SER A 698 -19.50 23.83 12.57
CA SER A 698 -19.82 24.93 11.69
C SER A 698 -21.27 24.92 11.17
N ILE A 699 -21.89 23.74 11.01
CA ILE A 699 -23.28 23.65 10.54
C ILE A 699 -24.24 24.37 11.49
N PRO A 700 -24.24 24.19 12.83
CA PRO A 700 -25.08 24.93 13.73
C PRO A 700 -24.88 26.45 13.66
N VAL A 701 -23.61 26.87 13.47
CA VAL A 701 -23.30 28.31 13.29
C VAL A 701 -23.91 28.84 11.98
N ALA A 702 -23.77 28.08 10.89
CA ALA A 702 -24.36 28.42 9.59
C ALA A 702 -25.89 28.42 9.62
N MET A 703 -26.52 27.53 10.39
CA MET A 703 -27.97 27.52 10.64
C MET A 703 -28.47 28.79 11.37
N GLY A 704 -27.57 29.62 11.87
CA GLY A 704 -27.91 30.83 12.60
C GLY A 704 -28.18 30.65 14.09
N VAL A 705 -27.73 29.50 14.67
CA VAL A 705 -27.94 29.26 16.12
C VAL A 705 -27.32 30.38 16.96
N LEU A 706 -26.12 30.87 16.62
CA LEU A 706 -25.49 31.98 17.32
C LEU A 706 -26.33 33.28 17.24
N HIS A 707 -27.07 33.49 16.14
CA HIS A 707 -27.90 34.66 15.95
C HIS A 707 -29.08 34.69 16.91
N LEU A 708 -29.59 33.52 17.36
CA LEU A 708 -30.61 33.41 18.39
C LEU A 708 -30.15 34.04 19.73
N PHE A 709 -28.85 34.08 19.96
CA PHE A 709 -28.20 34.65 21.15
C PHE A 709 -27.55 36.00 20.88
N GLY A 710 -27.89 36.66 19.74
CA GLY A 710 -27.35 37.99 19.36
C GLY A 710 -25.96 37.95 18.71
N GLY A 711 -25.47 36.76 18.36
CA GLY A 711 -24.19 36.57 17.66
C GLY A 711 -24.29 36.82 16.15
N PRO A 712 -23.15 36.86 15.43
CA PRO A 712 -23.11 37.07 13.97
C PRO A 712 -23.61 35.83 13.23
N LEU A 713 -24.06 36.05 11.96
CA LEU A 713 -24.26 34.96 10.99
C LEU A 713 -22.92 34.54 10.39
N LEU A 714 -22.83 33.27 9.98
CA LEU A 714 -21.71 32.77 9.20
C LEU A 714 -21.86 33.23 7.75
N ASP A 715 -20.89 34.03 7.30
CA ASP A 715 -20.80 34.45 5.90
C ASP A 715 -20.46 33.26 4.99
N PRO A 716 -21.14 33.06 3.84
CA PRO A 716 -20.85 31.97 2.90
C PRO A 716 -19.40 31.96 2.39
N MET A 717 -18.72 33.09 2.28
CA MET A 717 -17.32 33.16 1.86
C MET A 717 -16.38 32.61 2.95
N ILE A 718 -16.65 32.94 4.23
CA ILE A 718 -15.89 32.39 5.37
C ILE A 718 -16.12 30.88 5.45
N ALA A 719 -17.34 30.41 5.19
CA ALA A 719 -17.66 28.99 5.09
C ALA A 719 -16.81 28.29 4.01
N GLY A 720 -16.73 28.86 2.81
CA GLY A 720 -15.90 28.33 1.71
C GLY A 720 -14.41 28.28 2.03
N LEU A 721 -13.90 29.32 2.72
CA LEU A 721 -12.50 29.36 3.16
C LEU A 721 -12.19 28.26 4.19
N ALA A 722 -13.01 28.13 5.22
CA ALA A 722 -12.86 27.11 6.27
C ALA A 722 -12.84 25.70 5.69
N MET A 723 -13.70 25.44 4.70
CA MET A 723 -13.79 24.16 4.01
C MET A 723 -12.52 23.84 3.21
N SER A 724 -11.93 24.84 2.53
CA SER A 724 -10.67 24.68 1.80
C SER A 724 -9.53 24.31 2.74
N PHE A 725 -9.45 24.94 3.93
CA PHE A 725 -8.45 24.61 4.94
C PHE A 725 -8.65 23.22 5.53
N SER A 726 -9.87 22.72 5.68
CA SER A 726 -10.15 21.37 6.15
C SER A 726 -9.47 20.30 5.28
N SER A 727 -9.58 20.43 3.95
CA SER A 727 -8.92 19.51 3.01
C SER A 727 -7.39 19.55 3.11
N VAL A 728 -6.81 20.76 3.23
CA VAL A 728 -5.37 20.93 3.39
C VAL A 728 -4.87 20.29 4.69
N SER A 729 -5.61 20.45 5.79
CA SER A 729 -5.26 19.87 7.10
C SER A 729 -5.16 18.36 7.05
N VAL A 730 -6.12 17.69 6.42
CA VAL A 730 -6.15 16.23 6.26
C VAL A 730 -4.94 15.74 5.47
N VAL A 731 -4.60 16.41 4.38
CA VAL A 731 -3.44 16.01 3.56
C VAL A 731 -2.12 16.23 4.29
N LEU A 732 -1.95 17.37 4.97
CA LEU A 732 -0.75 17.65 5.76
C LEU A 732 -0.57 16.62 6.88
N ASN A 733 -1.67 16.20 7.53
CA ASN A 733 -1.61 15.15 8.55
C ASN A 733 -1.22 13.79 7.93
N ALA A 734 -1.75 13.45 6.76
CA ALA A 734 -1.35 12.22 6.03
C ALA A 734 0.14 12.26 5.66
N LEU A 735 0.68 13.39 5.19
CA LEU A 735 2.10 13.54 4.87
C LEU A 735 3.00 13.49 6.11
N ARG A 736 2.49 13.87 7.30
CA ARG A 736 3.21 13.73 8.57
C ARG A 736 3.57 12.27 8.89
N LEU A 737 2.80 11.29 8.37
CA LEU A 737 3.09 9.87 8.52
C LEU A 737 4.50 9.52 8.02
N LYS A 738 4.98 10.13 6.92
CA LYS A 738 6.36 9.94 6.41
C LYS A 738 7.47 10.28 7.42
N ARG A 739 7.17 11.12 8.42
CA ARG A 739 8.14 11.57 9.43
C ARG A 739 8.06 10.80 10.74
N ARG A 740 7.08 9.90 10.88
CA ARG A 740 6.99 9.05 12.08
C ARG A 740 8.11 8.01 12.03
N LYS A 741 8.90 7.92 13.08
CA LYS A 741 9.89 6.84 13.26
C LYS A 741 9.11 5.53 13.47
N VAL A 742 9.34 4.56 12.61
CA VAL A 742 8.71 3.24 12.62
C VAL A 742 9.68 2.19 13.18
#